data_0b4579252e189014f9d9ff58b95110e2
#
_entry.id   0b4579252e189014f9d9ff58b95110e2
#
_cell.length_a   1.000
_cell.length_b   1.000
_cell.length_c   1.000
_cell.angle_alpha   90.00
_cell.angle_beta   90.00
_cell.angle_gamma   90.00
#
_symmetry.space_group_name_H-M   'P 1'
#
loop_
_entity.id
_entity.type
_entity.pdbx_description
1 polymer ?
#
loop_
_entity_poly.entity_id
_entity_poly.type
_entity_poly.pdbx_seq_one_letter_code
_entity_poly.pdbx_strand_id
1 'polypeptide(L)'
;MVSQANISANTPMGANLVPAGGATFRAWAPLATAVYINGSFGGSSLTGQTDNLLLAKDANSYWAGFVGSAQEGDTYTFMVIGPGSTGPKRDPYARELGPASAFPNCNNLIRSAVTYPWHDTEFVTPDFSNMIIYQLHVGTFNPAATGVASTFLDVIEKIPYLAALGVNVLQPLPIDEMETDPSMGYNGADLFSPDFPYVVTDPAALSSYLTTINGLLNAKGSTPLRLEDITPGPAQLKALVDLCHVYGIAVAFDVVYNHAGGFTVNDQLDDNCIYYWDRAKNVGNNNDSLYFTDQDRGTGGLSFALWKDDVCQFLINNALYFIGEFHVDGFRYDEISDLISMNCDSGWTFCSNLTNTLRYVKPRLLQNAEFWPGEVGNYPKSWQSIVTPTTAGGAGFDVVQHDGLRVAVRGAVEAASFGQSAAINCDAIASNLYPQGFAHGWQAVPCVENHDIVKVGTDLRIPALADGSNHESWYARSRSRFATGLLLTAPGIPQIFMGQEFLEDKQWSWDPTSSNVIWWAGLNPGVDTARADHLRFTQDLIRLRWNYPALRGDNVNPFHVHDQNRVIAFHRWLEGTGQDVIVVATLAEDTWYNYGIGFPFAGPWREVFNSDVYDNFVNPIVAGNGGAVSASGPPLHGFVASANIVIPANGMVVFART
;
A
#
# COMPACT_ATOMS: atom_id res chain seq x y z
N MET A 1 -4.91 42.32 7.89
CA MET A 1 -6.16 42.28 8.67
C MET A 1 -7.07 41.22 8.12
N VAL A 2 -7.66 40.42 8.98
CA VAL A 2 -8.66 39.40 8.62
C VAL A 2 -9.96 40.10 8.18
N SER A 3 -10.56 39.58 7.13
CA SER A 3 -11.88 40.02 6.62
C SER A 3 -12.77 38.84 6.30
N GLN A 4 -14.02 39.09 5.93
CA GLN A 4 -14.95 38.07 5.46
C GLN A 4 -15.08 38.02 3.92
N ALA A 5 -14.19 38.74 3.22
CA ALA A 5 -14.08 38.60 1.78
C ALA A 5 -13.73 37.14 1.40
N ASN A 6 -14.32 36.64 0.31
CA ASN A 6 -14.11 35.27 -0.17
C ASN A 6 -14.55 34.13 0.81
N ILE A 7 -15.24 34.47 1.92
CA ILE A 7 -15.78 33.47 2.85
C ILE A 7 -17.25 33.17 2.50
N SER A 8 -17.55 31.88 2.43
CA SER A 8 -18.91 31.34 2.19
C SER A 8 -19.09 30.03 2.96
N ALA A 9 -20.29 29.46 2.90
CA ALA A 9 -20.55 28.13 3.46
C ALA A 9 -19.69 27.03 2.82
N ASN A 10 -19.26 27.25 1.57
CA ASN A 10 -18.43 26.31 0.79
C ASN A 10 -16.93 26.63 0.84
N THR A 11 -16.48 27.55 1.70
CA THR A 11 -15.05 27.80 1.87
C THR A 11 -14.36 26.53 2.32
N PRO A 12 -13.31 26.04 1.62
CA PRO A 12 -12.61 24.81 2.02
C PRO A 12 -11.97 24.95 3.40
N MET A 13 -11.79 23.82 4.07
CA MET A 13 -11.06 23.74 5.34
C MET A 13 -9.57 24.02 5.12
N GLY A 14 -8.89 24.42 6.20
CA GLY A 14 -7.46 24.78 6.17
C GLY A 14 -7.18 26.12 5.51
N ALA A 15 -5.95 26.29 5.01
CA ALA A 15 -5.50 27.45 4.28
C ALA A 15 -5.59 27.23 2.76
N ASN A 16 -6.30 28.13 2.05
CA ASN A 16 -6.50 27.99 0.61
C ASN A 16 -6.27 29.32 -0.11
N LEU A 17 -5.33 29.32 -1.07
CA LEU A 17 -5.04 30.48 -1.91
C LEU A 17 -6.25 30.83 -2.80
N VAL A 18 -6.49 32.12 -2.94
CA VAL A 18 -7.56 32.66 -3.80
C VAL A 18 -6.94 33.18 -5.09
N PRO A 19 -7.50 32.87 -6.28
CA PRO A 19 -6.93 33.33 -7.56
C PRO A 19 -6.72 34.85 -7.67
N ALA A 20 -7.51 35.65 -6.95
CA ALA A 20 -7.39 37.09 -6.91
C ALA A 20 -6.31 37.60 -5.94
N GLY A 21 -5.56 36.70 -5.28
CA GLY A 21 -4.57 36.98 -4.24
C GLY A 21 -5.14 36.84 -2.83
N GLY A 22 -4.26 36.53 -1.87
CA GLY A 22 -4.62 36.22 -0.49
C GLY A 22 -5.02 34.76 -0.28
N ALA A 23 -5.35 34.42 0.95
CA ALA A 23 -5.81 33.07 1.33
C ALA A 23 -7.01 33.14 2.29
N THR A 24 -7.91 32.16 2.16
CA THR A 24 -8.93 31.86 3.15
C THR A 24 -8.38 30.86 4.17
N PHE A 25 -8.84 30.99 5.40
CA PHE A 25 -8.51 30.09 6.53
C PHE A 25 -9.81 29.60 7.15
N ARG A 26 -9.94 28.31 7.39
CA ARG A 26 -11.11 27.74 8.02
C ARG A 26 -10.74 26.57 8.92
N ALA A 27 -11.22 26.59 10.17
CA ALA A 27 -11.00 25.53 11.14
C ALA A 27 -12.31 25.16 11.87
N TRP A 28 -12.47 23.90 12.25
CA TRP A 28 -13.53 23.43 13.10
C TRP A 28 -13.04 23.35 14.55
N ALA A 29 -13.57 24.19 15.41
CA ALA A 29 -13.23 24.27 16.81
C ALA A 29 -14.47 24.68 17.63
N PRO A 30 -15.45 23.77 17.83
CA PRO A 30 -16.75 24.09 18.40
C PRO A 30 -16.68 24.59 19.85
N LEU A 31 -15.74 24.08 20.64
CA LEU A 31 -15.55 24.47 22.04
C LEU A 31 -14.74 25.76 22.21
N ALA A 32 -14.11 26.26 21.13
CA ALA A 32 -13.36 27.50 21.19
C ALA A 32 -14.26 28.72 21.43
N THR A 33 -13.78 29.63 22.27
CA THR A 33 -14.40 30.93 22.52
C THR A 33 -13.83 32.01 21.59
N ALA A 34 -12.61 31.83 21.08
CA ALA A 34 -11.99 32.64 20.05
C ALA A 34 -10.92 31.84 19.29
N VAL A 35 -10.79 32.11 17.99
CA VAL A 35 -9.71 31.58 17.15
C VAL A 35 -9.11 32.74 16.34
N TYR A 36 -7.82 32.98 16.49
CA TYR A 36 -7.10 33.99 15.75
C TYR A 36 -6.15 33.33 14.74
N ILE A 37 -5.92 33.98 13.61
CA ILE A 37 -4.91 33.54 12.64
C ILE A 37 -3.60 34.32 12.86
N ASN A 38 -2.53 33.60 13.17
CA ASN A 38 -1.19 34.12 13.29
C ASN A 38 -0.35 33.58 12.14
N GLY A 39 0.64 34.36 11.67
CA GLY A 39 1.53 33.89 10.61
C GLY A 39 2.44 34.99 10.04
N SER A 40 3.26 34.61 9.06
CA SER A 40 4.04 35.56 8.27
C SER A 40 3.34 35.72 6.90
N PHE A 41 2.62 36.83 6.72
CA PHE A 41 1.83 37.04 5.51
C PHE A 41 2.41 38.16 4.66
N GLY A 42 2.85 37.82 3.44
CA GLY A 42 3.50 38.80 2.55
C GLY A 42 4.77 39.42 3.14
N GLY A 43 5.54 38.64 3.90
CA GLY A 43 6.75 39.08 4.57
C GLY A 43 6.53 39.85 5.87
N SER A 44 5.28 39.99 6.34
CA SER A 44 4.95 40.65 7.61
C SER A 44 4.52 39.65 8.66
N SER A 45 5.15 39.67 9.85
CA SER A 45 4.73 38.85 10.98
C SER A 45 3.46 39.43 11.61
N LEU A 46 2.37 38.66 11.61
CA LEU A 46 1.12 39.02 12.26
C LEU A 46 0.87 37.99 13.39
N THR A 47 0.99 38.44 14.63
CA THR A 47 0.85 37.60 15.81
C THR A 47 0.05 38.29 16.90
N GLY A 48 -0.64 37.51 17.73
CA GLY A 48 -1.35 37.99 18.88
C GLY A 48 -2.86 37.65 18.88
N GLN A 49 -3.56 38.21 19.87
CA GLN A 49 -4.98 38.02 20.11
C GLN A 49 -5.72 39.36 19.96
N THR A 50 -5.64 39.94 18.78
CA THR A 50 -6.24 41.24 18.46
C THR A 50 -7.41 41.08 17.51
N ASP A 51 -8.41 41.95 17.59
CA ASP A 51 -9.66 41.87 16.80
C ASP A 51 -9.42 41.77 15.29
N ASN A 52 -8.33 42.37 14.80
CA ASN A 52 -7.96 42.32 13.40
C ASN A 52 -7.34 40.99 12.92
N LEU A 53 -7.11 40.04 13.85
CA LEU A 53 -6.65 38.68 13.58
C LEU A 53 -7.73 37.63 13.94
N LEU A 54 -8.85 38.05 14.55
CA LEU A 54 -9.94 37.17 14.94
C LEU A 54 -10.70 36.65 13.74
N LEU A 55 -10.88 35.33 13.67
CA LEU A 55 -11.75 34.65 12.72
C LEU A 55 -13.21 34.79 13.15
N ALA A 56 -14.15 34.80 12.21
CA ALA A 56 -15.57 34.78 12.51
C ALA A 56 -16.06 33.33 12.69
N LYS A 57 -16.86 33.11 13.76
CA LYS A 57 -17.51 31.83 14.03
C LYS A 57 -18.87 31.79 13.35
N ASP A 58 -19.15 30.75 12.57
CA ASP A 58 -20.47 30.50 11.99
C ASP A 58 -21.39 29.70 12.94
N ALA A 59 -22.64 29.46 12.52
CA ALA A 59 -23.64 28.74 13.31
C ALA A 59 -23.28 27.25 13.56
N ASN A 60 -22.41 26.67 12.74
CA ASN A 60 -21.95 25.29 12.83
C ASN A 60 -20.60 25.17 13.55
N SER A 61 -20.15 26.28 14.17
CA SER A 61 -18.90 26.33 14.94
C SER A 61 -17.60 26.25 14.11
N TYR A 62 -17.68 26.53 12.83
CA TYR A 62 -16.50 26.78 12.01
C TYR A 62 -16.03 28.21 12.17
N TRP A 63 -14.72 28.37 12.28
CA TRP A 63 -14.04 29.66 12.36
C TRP A 63 -13.38 29.96 11.02
N ALA A 64 -13.72 31.08 10.39
CA ALA A 64 -13.23 31.41 9.07
C ALA A 64 -12.86 32.88 8.91
N GLY A 65 -11.88 33.15 8.02
CA GLY A 65 -11.48 34.48 7.64
C GLY A 65 -10.56 34.49 6.42
N PHE A 66 -10.41 35.67 5.81
CA PHE A 66 -9.57 35.90 4.65
C PHE A 66 -8.46 36.90 4.98
N VAL A 67 -7.21 36.60 4.57
CA VAL A 67 -6.05 37.47 4.69
C VAL A 67 -5.54 37.82 3.29
N GLY A 68 -5.71 39.09 2.88
CA GLY A 68 -5.40 39.53 1.52
C GLY A 68 -3.91 39.61 1.19
N SER A 69 -3.02 39.64 2.21
CA SER A 69 -1.57 39.62 2.01
C SER A 69 -0.95 38.24 2.04
N ALA A 70 -1.72 37.19 2.34
CA ALA A 70 -1.22 35.83 2.39
C ALA A 70 -0.84 35.31 0.99
N GLN A 71 0.26 34.57 0.91
CA GLN A 71 0.79 34.01 -0.34
C GLN A 71 1.38 32.63 -0.11
N GLU A 72 1.70 31.94 -1.19
CA GLU A 72 2.35 30.62 -1.14
C GLU A 72 3.67 30.68 -0.38
N GLY A 73 3.92 29.68 0.49
CA GLY A 73 5.10 29.61 1.33
C GLY A 73 5.01 30.38 2.63
N ASP A 74 3.99 31.23 2.81
CA ASP A 74 3.77 31.88 4.11
C ASP A 74 3.45 30.84 5.19
N THR A 75 3.90 31.11 6.41
CA THR A 75 3.61 30.28 7.58
C THR A 75 2.39 30.77 8.33
N TYR A 76 1.65 29.84 8.97
CA TYR A 76 0.53 30.20 9.83
C TYR A 76 0.31 29.19 10.97
N THR A 77 -0.43 29.62 12.00
CA THR A 77 -1.00 28.80 13.07
C THR A 77 -2.35 29.36 13.48
N PHE A 78 -3.22 28.51 13.98
CA PHE A 78 -4.43 28.94 14.68
C PHE A 78 -4.12 29.17 16.15
N MET A 79 -4.30 30.41 16.64
CA MET A 79 -4.27 30.70 18.07
C MET A 79 -5.65 30.47 18.65
N VAL A 80 -5.82 29.33 19.35
CA VAL A 80 -7.11 28.87 19.88
C VAL A 80 -7.25 29.24 21.35
N ILE A 81 -8.41 29.78 21.73
CA ILE A 81 -8.82 30.08 23.11
C ILE A 81 -10.05 29.25 23.43
N GLY A 82 -9.97 28.45 24.47
CA GLY A 82 -11.09 27.59 24.86
C GLY A 82 -10.85 26.82 26.16
N PRO A 83 -11.74 25.89 26.52
CA PRO A 83 -11.67 25.15 27.79
C PRO A 83 -10.53 24.13 27.86
N GLY A 84 -9.97 23.72 26.72
CA GLY A 84 -8.78 22.89 26.64
C GLY A 84 -7.50 23.68 26.89
N SER A 85 -6.43 23.43 26.13
CA SER A 85 -5.23 24.26 26.17
C SER A 85 -5.42 25.53 25.33
N THR A 86 -4.91 26.66 25.80
CA THR A 86 -4.87 27.92 25.05
C THR A 86 -3.50 28.08 24.43
N GLY A 87 -3.43 28.34 23.11
CA GLY A 87 -2.16 28.54 22.43
C GLY A 87 -2.23 28.38 20.92
N PRO A 88 -1.06 28.49 20.25
CA PRO A 88 -0.96 28.18 18.82
C PRO A 88 -1.22 26.68 18.57
N LYS A 89 -1.98 26.39 17.52
CA LYS A 89 -2.33 25.02 17.12
C LYS A 89 -2.03 24.81 15.65
N ARG A 90 -1.50 23.62 15.32
CA ARG A 90 -1.41 23.15 13.93
C ARG A 90 -2.81 22.96 13.36
N ASP A 91 -2.91 23.13 12.07
CA ASP A 91 -4.12 22.91 11.29
C ASP A 91 -4.18 21.44 10.81
N PRO A 92 -5.20 20.66 11.17
CA PRO A 92 -5.33 19.28 10.69
C PRO A 92 -5.39 19.14 9.17
N TYR A 93 -5.71 20.21 8.45
CA TYR A 93 -5.77 20.26 6.98
C TYR A 93 -4.49 20.87 6.36
N ALA A 94 -3.43 21.05 7.13
CA ALA A 94 -2.19 21.61 6.61
C ALA A 94 -1.58 20.68 5.55
N ARG A 95 -1.33 21.23 4.35
CA ARG A 95 -0.69 20.49 3.25
C ARG A 95 0.80 20.27 3.45
N GLU A 96 1.43 21.07 4.29
CA GLU A 96 2.84 20.98 4.65
C GLU A 96 3.09 21.65 6.00
N LEU A 97 3.96 21.05 6.78
CA LEU A 97 4.43 21.56 8.05
C LEU A 97 5.89 22.02 7.95
N GLY A 98 6.36 22.83 8.90
CA GLY A 98 7.78 23.20 8.97
C GLY A 98 8.12 24.26 10.00
N PRO A 99 9.40 24.33 10.37
CA PRO A 99 10.45 23.37 10.03
C PRO A 99 10.38 22.08 10.86
N ALA A 100 10.89 20.96 10.35
CA ALA A 100 10.95 19.67 11.04
C ALA A 100 11.57 19.76 12.44
N SER A 101 12.63 20.54 12.59
CA SER A 101 13.33 20.73 13.88
C SER A 101 12.47 21.38 14.97
N ALA A 102 11.31 21.93 14.62
CA ALA A 102 10.37 22.53 15.57
C ALA A 102 9.18 21.63 15.90
N PHE A 103 9.04 20.48 15.25
CA PHE A 103 7.95 19.55 15.56
C PHE A 103 8.01 19.08 17.04
N PRO A 104 6.88 18.99 17.76
CA PRO A 104 5.49 19.21 17.33
C PRO A 104 5.01 20.69 17.33
N ASN A 105 5.89 21.67 17.64
CA ASN A 105 5.56 23.09 17.69
C ASN A 105 5.85 23.83 16.36
N CYS A 106 5.87 23.11 15.25
CA CYS A 106 6.11 23.69 13.93
C CYS A 106 4.89 24.49 13.43
N ASN A 107 5.11 25.29 12.38
CA ASN A 107 4.05 26.02 11.70
C ASN A 107 3.45 25.17 10.57
N ASN A 108 2.25 25.57 10.14
CA ASN A 108 1.69 25.16 8.86
C ASN A 108 2.20 26.06 7.75
N LEU A 109 2.37 25.54 6.53
CA LEU A 109 2.72 26.31 5.35
C LEU A 109 1.55 26.40 4.39
N ILE A 110 1.32 27.57 3.80
CA ILE A 110 0.33 27.76 2.75
C ILE A 110 0.89 27.14 1.46
N ARG A 111 0.17 26.17 0.89
CA ARG A 111 0.54 25.53 -0.37
C ARG A 111 -0.60 25.58 -1.37
N SER A 112 -0.24 25.79 -2.63
CA SER A 112 -1.19 25.74 -3.75
C SER A 112 -1.60 24.32 -4.08
N ALA A 113 -2.87 24.11 -4.37
CA ALA A 113 -3.41 22.84 -4.85
C ALA A 113 -3.04 22.53 -6.31
N VAL A 114 -2.78 23.56 -7.15
CA VAL A 114 -2.86 23.48 -8.62
C VAL A 114 -1.57 23.80 -9.37
N THR A 115 -0.42 23.92 -8.72
CA THR A 115 0.81 24.38 -9.39
C THR A 115 1.67 23.27 -10.00
N TYR A 116 1.41 21.99 -9.74
CA TYR A 116 2.22 20.88 -10.26
C TYR A 116 1.84 20.58 -11.73
N PRO A 117 2.83 20.51 -12.67
CA PRO A 117 2.56 20.27 -14.10
C PRO A 117 2.52 18.75 -14.40
N TRP A 118 1.37 18.12 -14.21
CA TRP A 118 1.14 16.68 -14.42
C TRP A 118 1.38 16.21 -15.87
N HIS A 119 1.90 14.96 -16.01
CA HIS A 119 2.14 14.29 -17.29
C HIS A 119 1.24 13.06 -17.51
N ASP A 120 0.26 12.85 -16.65
CA ASP A 120 -0.54 11.62 -16.53
C ASP A 120 -1.87 11.64 -17.29
N THR A 121 -2.08 12.58 -18.18
CA THR A 121 -3.36 12.78 -18.91
C THR A 121 -3.85 11.52 -19.65
N GLU A 122 -2.92 10.70 -20.15
CA GLU A 122 -3.22 9.45 -20.88
C GLU A 122 -3.25 8.23 -19.96
N PHE A 123 -2.92 8.39 -18.68
CA PHE A 123 -2.90 7.27 -17.74
C PHE A 123 -4.31 6.82 -17.37
N VAL A 124 -4.52 5.51 -17.34
CA VAL A 124 -5.78 4.91 -16.92
C VAL A 124 -5.50 3.82 -15.90
N THR A 125 -6.14 3.94 -14.72
CA THR A 125 -6.08 2.93 -13.67
C THR A 125 -6.42 1.55 -14.23
N PRO A 126 -5.59 0.51 -14.03
CA PRO A 126 -5.84 -0.85 -14.52
C PRO A 126 -7.16 -1.43 -14.00
N ASP A 127 -7.73 -2.38 -14.72
CA ASP A 127 -8.81 -3.21 -14.19
C ASP A 127 -8.31 -4.04 -13.00
N PHE A 128 -9.12 -4.23 -11.97
CA PHE A 128 -8.69 -4.84 -10.71
C PHE A 128 -8.12 -6.24 -10.89
N SER A 129 -8.73 -7.08 -11.74
CA SER A 129 -8.21 -8.42 -12.06
C SER A 129 -6.83 -8.41 -12.74
N ASN A 130 -6.43 -7.25 -13.29
CA ASN A 130 -5.14 -7.04 -13.93
C ASN A 130 -4.08 -6.42 -13.01
N MET A 131 -4.41 -6.11 -11.76
CA MET A 131 -3.48 -5.50 -10.83
C MET A 131 -2.48 -6.52 -10.26
N ILE A 132 -1.24 -6.06 -10.09
CA ILE A 132 -0.18 -6.71 -9.33
C ILE A 132 0.42 -5.62 -8.44
N ILE A 133 0.21 -5.74 -7.13
CA ILE A 133 0.58 -4.72 -6.15
C ILE A 133 2.02 -4.95 -5.71
N TYR A 134 2.81 -3.88 -5.67
CA TYR A 134 4.12 -3.83 -5.03
C TYR A 134 4.06 -2.93 -3.81
N GLN A 135 4.16 -3.52 -2.61
CA GLN A 135 4.13 -2.81 -1.34
C GLN A 135 5.55 -2.44 -0.92
N LEU A 136 5.75 -1.19 -0.50
CA LEU A 136 7.04 -0.71 0.01
C LEU A 136 6.88 0.29 1.17
N HIS A 137 7.94 0.42 1.97
CA HIS A 137 8.11 1.48 2.95
C HIS A 137 9.08 2.53 2.40
N VAL A 138 8.63 3.77 2.23
CA VAL A 138 9.43 4.84 1.62
C VAL A 138 10.78 4.97 2.30
N GLY A 139 10.80 5.11 3.63
CA GLY A 139 12.01 5.42 4.43
C GLY A 139 13.13 4.37 4.36
N THR A 140 12.84 3.12 3.94
CA THR A 140 13.85 2.04 3.91
C THR A 140 13.94 1.32 2.56
N PHE A 141 13.27 1.86 1.52
CA PHE A 141 13.25 1.23 0.20
C PHE A 141 14.55 1.42 -0.57
N ASN A 142 14.99 2.67 -0.76
CA ASN A 142 16.18 3.00 -1.57
C ASN A 142 17.02 4.10 -0.91
N PRO A 143 17.52 3.92 0.32
CA PRO A 143 18.26 4.97 1.02
C PRO A 143 19.55 5.35 0.27
N ALA A 144 19.79 6.65 0.12
CA ALA A 144 20.99 7.18 -0.52
C ALA A 144 22.28 6.84 0.26
N ALA A 145 22.18 6.61 1.57
CA ALA A 145 23.29 6.20 2.43
C ALA A 145 22.76 5.40 3.64
N THR A 146 23.62 4.57 4.23
CA THR A 146 23.30 3.84 5.46
C THR A 146 22.96 4.82 6.59
N GLY A 147 21.86 4.57 7.29
CA GLY A 147 21.42 5.37 8.42
C GLY A 147 20.65 6.64 8.05
N VAL A 148 20.35 6.83 6.78
CA VAL A 148 19.53 7.93 6.27
C VAL A 148 18.23 7.37 5.73
N ALA A 149 17.11 7.99 6.04
CA ALA A 149 15.83 7.60 5.47
C ALA A 149 15.84 7.82 3.94
N SER A 150 15.27 6.88 3.20
CA SER A 150 14.95 7.05 1.80
C SER A 150 13.81 8.05 1.65
N THR A 151 13.81 8.82 0.57
CA THR A 151 12.86 9.89 0.29
C THR A 151 11.93 9.52 -0.88
N PHE A 152 10.89 10.31 -1.12
CA PHE A 152 10.06 10.16 -2.33
C PHE A 152 10.89 10.21 -3.62
N LEU A 153 11.93 11.05 -3.65
CA LEU A 153 12.80 11.20 -4.82
C LEU A 153 13.73 9.99 -5.01
N ASP A 154 14.15 9.34 -3.91
CA ASP A 154 14.90 8.08 -3.97
C ASP A 154 14.04 6.92 -4.53
N VAL A 155 12.75 6.89 -4.20
CA VAL A 155 11.80 5.91 -4.75
C VAL A 155 11.65 6.10 -6.26
N ILE A 156 11.60 7.35 -6.74
CA ILE A 156 11.52 7.68 -8.18
C ILE A 156 12.64 7.01 -8.98
N GLU A 157 13.85 6.93 -8.44
CA GLU A 157 14.98 6.28 -9.12
C GLU A 157 14.73 4.79 -9.44
N LYS A 158 13.83 4.14 -8.68
CA LYS A 158 13.47 2.73 -8.86
C LYS A 158 12.22 2.49 -9.72
N ILE A 159 11.53 3.53 -10.19
CA ILE A 159 10.34 3.38 -11.04
C ILE A 159 10.65 2.56 -12.32
N PRO A 160 11.77 2.80 -13.06
CA PRO A 160 12.09 1.96 -14.21
C PRO A 160 12.29 0.49 -13.86
N TYR A 161 12.87 0.19 -12.69
CA TYR A 161 13.03 -1.16 -12.18
C TYR A 161 11.67 -1.82 -11.90
N LEU A 162 10.76 -1.13 -11.23
CA LEU A 162 9.40 -1.62 -10.93
C LEU A 162 8.60 -1.86 -12.21
N ALA A 163 8.70 -0.96 -13.19
CA ALA A 163 8.08 -1.13 -14.49
C ALA A 163 8.67 -2.35 -15.25
N ALA A 164 9.99 -2.57 -15.19
CA ALA A 164 10.65 -3.72 -15.77
C ALA A 164 10.33 -5.04 -15.04
N LEU A 165 10.08 -4.99 -13.73
CA LEU A 165 9.58 -6.12 -12.95
C LEU A 165 8.20 -6.56 -13.47
N GLY A 166 7.37 -5.61 -13.93
CA GLY A 166 6.04 -5.86 -14.50
C GLY A 166 4.89 -5.66 -13.51
N VAL A 167 5.15 -5.14 -12.31
CA VAL A 167 4.10 -4.67 -11.39
C VAL A 167 3.44 -3.41 -11.93
N ASN A 168 2.18 -3.18 -11.60
CA ASN A 168 1.42 -2.06 -12.13
C ASN A 168 0.61 -1.30 -11.08
N VAL A 169 0.82 -1.61 -9.81
CA VAL A 169 0.32 -0.82 -8.68
C VAL A 169 1.42 -0.69 -7.63
N LEU A 170 1.79 0.54 -7.29
CA LEU A 170 2.66 0.86 -6.16
C LEU A 170 1.81 1.16 -4.93
N GLN A 171 2.07 0.47 -3.82
CA GLN A 171 1.43 0.73 -2.53
C GLN A 171 2.49 1.09 -1.50
N PRO A 172 2.82 2.40 -1.33
CA PRO A 172 3.62 2.82 -0.20
C PRO A 172 2.84 2.61 1.11
N LEU A 173 3.53 2.23 2.19
CA LEU A 173 3.01 2.34 3.55
C LEU A 173 2.68 3.81 3.85
N PRO A 174 1.97 4.15 4.94
CA PRO A 174 1.50 5.52 5.18
C PRO A 174 2.61 6.56 5.04
N ILE A 175 2.27 7.71 4.46
CA ILE A 175 3.22 8.73 3.99
C ILE A 175 3.03 10.10 4.66
N ASP A 176 2.01 10.21 5.48
CA ASP A 176 1.68 11.41 6.22
C ASP A 176 2.61 11.60 7.43
N GLU A 177 2.67 12.84 7.93
CA GLU A 177 3.53 13.23 9.07
C GLU A 177 3.23 12.41 10.30
N MET A 178 4.27 11.84 10.90
CA MET A 178 4.19 10.89 12.02
C MET A 178 4.58 11.55 13.33
N GLU A 179 4.10 10.98 14.45
CA GLU A 179 4.45 11.51 15.76
C GLU A 179 5.90 11.27 16.14
N THR A 180 6.52 10.21 15.59
CA THR A 180 7.90 9.79 15.90
C THR A 180 8.62 9.26 14.69
N ASP A 181 9.90 9.60 14.53
CA ASP A 181 10.79 9.09 13.49
C ASP A 181 11.94 8.27 14.11
N PRO A 182 12.30 7.14 13.47
CA PRO A 182 11.63 6.49 12.34
C PRO A 182 10.36 5.73 12.75
N SER A 183 9.41 5.58 11.84
CA SER A 183 8.13 4.90 12.06
C SER A 183 7.75 4.03 10.86
N MET A 184 6.83 3.06 11.08
CA MET A 184 6.17 2.32 9.99
C MET A 184 5.14 3.17 9.24
N GLY A 185 4.68 4.28 9.84
CA GLY A 185 3.68 5.15 9.28
C GLY A 185 2.28 5.06 9.92
N TYR A 186 2.04 4.07 10.79
CA TYR A 186 0.71 3.84 11.38
C TYR A 186 0.42 4.67 12.66
N ASN A 187 1.18 5.74 12.88
CA ASN A 187 0.97 6.71 13.96
C ASN A 187 0.94 8.13 13.41
N GLY A 188 0.25 8.34 12.29
CA GLY A 188 0.10 9.63 11.62
C GLY A 188 -0.48 10.68 12.56
N ALA A 189 0.17 11.86 12.62
CA ALA A 189 -0.21 12.99 13.46
C ALA A 189 -0.86 14.12 12.66
N ASP A 190 -0.51 14.29 11.40
CA ASP A 190 -1.03 15.33 10.52
C ASP A 190 -1.29 14.76 9.12
N LEU A 191 -2.49 14.19 8.90
CA LEU A 191 -2.85 13.33 7.77
C LEU A 191 -2.82 14.01 6.37
N PHE A 192 -2.69 15.33 6.30
CA PHE A 192 -2.64 16.06 5.04
C PHE A 192 -1.21 16.48 4.64
N SER A 193 -0.24 16.34 5.55
CA SER A 193 1.15 16.70 5.31
C SER A 193 2.00 15.45 5.04
N PRO A 194 2.90 15.46 4.05
CA PRO A 194 3.87 14.40 3.89
C PRO A 194 4.91 14.43 5.01
N ASP A 195 5.39 13.24 5.38
CA ASP A 195 6.37 13.02 6.44
C ASP A 195 7.71 13.73 6.18
N PHE A 196 8.26 14.41 7.17
CA PHE A 196 9.50 15.19 7.04
C PHE A 196 10.70 14.38 6.52
N PRO A 197 11.01 13.19 7.04
CA PRO A 197 12.11 12.37 6.56
C PRO A 197 12.00 11.97 5.08
N TYR A 198 10.79 11.96 4.50
CA TYR A 198 10.58 11.57 3.12
C TYR A 198 10.79 12.71 2.12
N VAL A 199 11.08 13.91 2.60
CA VAL A 199 11.23 15.13 1.81
C VAL A 199 12.67 15.59 1.74
N VAL A 200 13.18 15.84 0.54
CA VAL A 200 14.49 16.46 0.31
C VAL A 200 14.37 17.97 0.42
N THR A 201 15.15 18.59 1.32
CA THR A 201 15.16 20.04 1.53
C THR A 201 16.44 20.73 1.07
N ASP A 202 17.54 19.97 0.84
CA ASP A 202 18.81 20.52 0.35
C ASP A 202 18.71 20.92 -1.14
N PRO A 203 18.96 22.20 -1.51
CA PRO A 203 18.84 22.65 -2.90
C PRO A 203 19.81 21.97 -3.87
N ALA A 204 20.99 21.56 -3.41
CA ALA A 204 21.97 20.87 -4.26
C ALA A 204 21.51 19.44 -4.58
N ALA A 205 21.00 18.73 -3.57
CA ALA A 205 20.40 17.41 -3.75
C ALA A 205 19.17 17.49 -4.68
N LEU A 206 18.26 18.45 -4.46
CA LEU A 206 17.09 18.68 -5.33
C LEU A 206 17.49 18.86 -6.81
N SER A 207 18.56 19.61 -7.08
CA SER A 207 19.05 19.81 -8.46
C SER A 207 19.57 18.51 -9.09
N SER A 208 20.17 17.62 -8.29
CA SER A 208 20.60 16.30 -8.74
C SER A 208 19.40 15.40 -9.07
N TYR A 209 18.41 15.31 -8.17
CA TYR A 209 17.19 14.56 -8.41
C TYR A 209 16.40 15.07 -9.61
N LEU A 210 16.31 16.41 -9.79
CA LEU A 210 15.67 17.00 -10.96
C LEU A 210 16.30 16.51 -12.27
N THR A 211 17.63 16.37 -12.31
CA THR A 211 18.34 15.82 -13.47
C THR A 211 17.90 14.38 -13.75
N THR A 212 17.82 13.54 -12.72
CA THR A 212 17.35 12.16 -12.83
C THR A 212 15.90 12.10 -13.30
N ILE A 213 15.00 12.85 -12.65
CA ILE A 213 13.57 12.92 -12.98
C ILE A 213 13.37 13.33 -14.45
N ASN A 214 14.05 14.39 -14.89
CA ASN A 214 13.95 14.87 -16.27
C ASN A 214 14.54 13.88 -17.27
N GLY A 215 15.54 13.10 -16.88
CA GLY A 215 16.04 11.97 -17.68
C GLY A 215 14.95 10.90 -17.86
N LEU A 216 14.22 10.56 -16.80
CA LEU A 216 13.13 9.58 -16.84
C LEU A 216 11.93 10.08 -17.67
N LEU A 217 11.53 11.33 -17.49
CA LEU A 217 10.47 11.97 -18.29
C LEU A 217 10.83 12.00 -19.78
N ASN A 218 12.05 12.46 -20.10
CA ASN A 218 12.54 12.51 -21.48
C ASN A 218 12.59 11.12 -22.14
N ALA A 219 12.95 10.06 -21.39
CA ALA A 219 12.94 8.67 -21.89
C ALA A 219 11.53 8.21 -22.31
N LYS A 220 10.50 8.87 -21.81
CA LYS A 220 9.08 8.63 -22.15
C LYS A 220 8.48 9.68 -23.09
N GLY A 221 9.27 10.66 -23.51
CA GLY A 221 8.82 11.73 -24.39
C GLY A 221 8.00 12.83 -23.68
N SER A 222 8.04 12.87 -22.35
CA SER A 222 7.36 13.87 -21.54
C SER A 222 8.19 15.14 -21.36
N THR A 223 7.54 16.27 -21.06
CA THR A 223 8.18 17.57 -20.84
C THR A 223 8.98 17.57 -19.52
N PRO A 224 10.08 18.36 -19.42
CA PRO A 224 10.85 18.42 -18.18
C PRO A 224 10.14 19.25 -17.10
N LEU A 225 10.35 18.88 -15.83
CA LEU A 225 10.03 19.68 -14.66
C LEU A 225 11.10 20.74 -14.41
N ARG A 226 10.74 21.78 -13.67
CA ARG A 226 11.65 22.82 -13.15
C ARG A 226 11.93 22.57 -11.67
N LEU A 227 12.96 23.21 -11.15
CA LEU A 227 13.32 23.05 -9.73
C LEU A 227 12.17 23.46 -8.78
N GLU A 228 11.47 24.53 -9.12
CA GLU A 228 10.32 25.03 -8.36
C GLU A 228 9.17 24.02 -8.30
N ASP A 229 9.05 23.13 -9.33
CA ASP A 229 8.00 22.12 -9.41
C ASP A 229 8.24 20.94 -8.45
N ILE A 230 9.44 20.81 -7.83
CA ILE A 230 9.78 19.75 -6.87
C ILE A 230 10.35 20.29 -5.54
N THR A 231 10.39 21.62 -5.35
CA THR A 231 10.92 22.21 -4.13
C THR A 231 10.00 21.99 -2.91
N PRO A 232 8.67 22.16 -2.97
CA PRO A 232 7.78 21.85 -1.85
C PRO A 232 7.68 20.34 -1.58
N GLY A 233 7.58 19.95 -0.29
CA GLY A 233 7.42 18.54 0.10
C GLY A 233 6.25 17.83 -0.61
N PRO A 234 5.03 18.39 -0.62
CA PRO A 234 3.91 17.80 -1.35
C PRO A 234 4.18 17.64 -2.85
N ALA A 235 4.96 18.53 -3.45
CA ALA A 235 5.31 18.44 -4.87
C ALA A 235 6.24 17.27 -5.20
N GLN A 236 7.11 16.86 -4.26
CA GLN A 236 7.94 15.66 -4.42
C GLN A 236 7.10 14.38 -4.42
N LEU A 237 6.08 14.30 -3.56
CA LEU A 237 5.12 13.21 -3.58
C LEU A 237 4.29 13.21 -4.87
N LYS A 238 3.87 14.38 -5.38
CA LYS A 238 3.23 14.51 -6.70
C LYS A 238 4.15 13.99 -7.82
N ALA A 239 5.44 14.32 -7.77
CA ALA A 239 6.41 13.83 -8.74
C ALA A 239 6.55 12.30 -8.71
N LEU A 240 6.49 11.68 -7.53
CA LEU A 240 6.49 10.22 -7.42
C LEU A 240 5.27 9.61 -8.11
N VAL A 241 4.07 10.11 -7.85
CA VAL A 241 2.84 9.61 -8.46
C VAL A 241 2.85 9.82 -9.97
N ASP A 242 3.22 11.02 -10.43
CA ASP A 242 3.30 11.39 -11.85
C ASP A 242 4.26 10.47 -12.63
N LEU A 243 5.47 10.25 -12.10
CA LEU A 243 6.43 9.33 -12.71
C LEU A 243 5.92 7.88 -12.73
N CYS A 244 5.22 7.42 -11.69
CA CYS A 244 4.56 6.12 -11.69
C CYS A 244 3.58 6.02 -12.86
N HIS A 245 2.70 7.01 -13.05
CA HIS A 245 1.72 7.06 -14.14
C HIS A 245 2.41 7.08 -15.53
N VAL A 246 3.44 7.90 -15.71
CA VAL A 246 4.24 7.97 -16.94
C VAL A 246 4.87 6.60 -17.29
N TYR A 247 5.16 5.79 -16.29
CA TYR A 247 5.70 4.43 -16.46
C TYR A 247 4.63 3.33 -16.43
N GLY A 248 3.33 3.68 -16.36
CA GLY A 248 2.21 2.75 -16.41
C GLY A 248 1.91 2.06 -15.07
N ILE A 249 2.30 2.66 -13.96
CA ILE A 249 2.11 2.14 -12.60
C ILE A 249 1.09 3.03 -11.88
N ALA A 250 -0.03 2.46 -11.45
CA ALA A 250 -1.01 3.10 -10.56
C ALA A 250 -0.43 3.26 -9.15
N VAL A 251 -0.96 4.20 -8.37
CA VAL A 251 -0.52 4.41 -6.98
C VAL A 251 -1.72 4.30 -6.04
N ALA A 252 -1.60 3.42 -5.03
CA ALA A 252 -2.59 3.23 -3.98
C ALA A 252 -1.98 3.56 -2.62
N PHE A 253 -2.44 4.66 -1.99
CA PHE A 253 -1.92 5.03 -0.68
C PHE A 253 -2.48 4.15 0.44
N ASP A 254 -1.64 3.81 1.40
CA ASP A 254 -2.06 3.22 2.67
C ASP A 254 -2.47 4.35 3.61
N VAL A 255 -3.71 4.30 4.13
CA VAL A 255 -4.29 5.36 4.96
C VAL A 255 -4.87 4.79 6.26
N VAL A 256 -4.62 5.51 7.35
CA VAL A 256 -5.05 5.13 8.70
C VAL A 256 -6.24 5.98 9.10
N TYR A 257 -7.45 5.43 9.01
CA TYR A 257 -8.69 6.15 9.36
C TYR A 257 -9.38 5.61 10.61
N ASN A 258 -8.79 4.62 11.25
CA ASN A 258 -9.29 4.10 12.53
C ASN A 258 -8.77 4.92 13.72
N HIS A 259 -7.53 5.45 13.66
CA HIS A 259 -6.88 6.22 14.71
C HIS A 259 -5.93 7.29 14.15
N ALA A 260 -5.39 8.15 15.02
CA ALA A 260 -4.25 9.01 14.73
C ALA A 260 -3.27 9.00 15.91
N GLY A 261 -1.96 9.14 15.61
CA GLY A 261 -0.90 9.39 16.58
C GLY A 261 -1.02 10.78 17.23
N GLY A 262 0.03 11.25 17.88
CA GLY A 262 0.05 12.57 18.50
C GLY A 262 0.25 12.51 20.01
N PHE A 263 0.87 11.43 20.50
CA PHE A 263 1.37 11.35 21.86
C PHE A 263 2.77 11.97 21.90
N THR A 264 2.99 12.91 22.84
CA THR A 264 4.33 13.40 23.10
C THR A 264 5.16 12.41 23.91
N VAL A 265 6.46 12.59 23.93
CA VAL A 265 7.38 11.87 24.82
C VAL A 265 6.84 11.92 26.26
N ASN A 266 6.51 10.79 26.86
CA ASN A 266 5.91 10.55 28.18
C ASN A 266 4.38 10.35 28.19
N ASP A 267 3.78 9.80 27.14
CA ASP A 267 2.35 9.47 27.06
C ASP A 267 1.40 10.67 27.28
N GLN A 268 1.84 11.86 26.91
CA GLN A 268 0.99 13.06 26.93
C GLN A 268 0.53 13.40 25.52
N LEU A 269 -0.75 13.71 25.37
CA LEU A 269 -1.33 14.13 24.10
C LEU A 269 -0.68 15.42 23.58
N ASP A 270 -0.40 15.46 22.29
CA ASP A 270 0.03 16.64 21.57
C ASP A 270 -1.10 17.68 21.51
N ASP A 271 -1.14 18.62 22.44
CA ASP A 271 -2.14 19.69 22.45
C ASP A 271 -1.82 20.85 21.49
N ASN A 272 -0.74 20.75 20.74
CA ASN A 272 -0.37 21.74 19.71
C ASN A 272 -1.08 21.51 18.37
N CYS A 273 -1.80 20.41 18.21
CA CYS A 273 -2.72 20.18 17.09
C CYS A 273 -4.17 20.38 17.52
N ILE A 274 -5.03 20.89 16.63
CA ILE A 274 -6.48 21.04 16.87
C ILE A 274 -7.12 19.70 17.25
N TYR A 275 -6.60 18.59 16.81
CA TYR A 275 -7.06 17.24 17.17
C TYR A 275 -7.23 17.05 18.68
N TYR A 276 -6.25 17.52 19.49
CA TYR A 276 -6.12 17.17 20.89
C TYR A 276 -6.31 18.33 21.85
N TRP A 277 -6.50 19.56 21.35
CA TRP A 277 -6.48 20.75 22.19
C TRP A 277 -7.54 20.74 23.31
N ASP A 278 -8.69 20.13 23.08
CA ASP A 278 -9.79 20.00 24.03
C ASP A 278 -9.62 18.82 25.00
N ARG A 279 -8.77 17.85 24.67
CA ARG A 279 -8.45 16.68 25.50
C ARG A 279 -7.28 16.88 26.44
N ALA A 280 -6.42 17.82 26.22
CA ALA A 280 -5.14 17.97 26.91
C ALA A 280 -5.22 17.91 28.44
N LYS A 281 -6.40 18.18 29.01
CA LYS A 281 -6.66 18.15 30.45
C LYS A 281 -7.70 17.11 30.88
N ASN A 282 -8.36 16.45 29.95
CA ASN A 282 -9.47 15.53 30.18
C ASN A 282 -9.19 14.15 29.58
N VAL A 283 -7.94 13.71 29.65
CA VAL A 283 -7.50 12.40 29.13
C VAL A 283 -8.36 11.29 29.75
N GLY A 284 -8.86 10.40 28.91
CA GLY A 284 -9.76 9.32 29.33
C GLY A 284 -11.24 9.69 29.34
N ASN A 285 -11.61 10.89 28.86
CA ASN A 285 -13.01 11.28 28.67
C ASN A 285 -13.30 11.55 27.18
N ASN A 286 -13.83 10.53 26.48
CA ASN A 286 -14.14 10.61 25.05
C ASN A 286 -15.26 11.60 24.71
N ASN A 287 -16.14 11.95 25.67
CA ASN A 287 -17.20 12.93 25.43
C ASN A 287 -16.68 14.35 25.30
N ASP A 288 -15.52 14.64 25.88
CA ASP A 288 -14.86 15.94 25.80
C ASP A 288 -13.89 16.03 24.62
N SER A 289 -13.70 14.93 23.87
CA SER A 289 -12.81 14.89 22.74
C SER A 289 -13.41 15.53 21.50
N LEU A 290 -12.61 16.36 20.79
CA LEU A 290 -13.03 16.96 19.53
C LEU A 290 -13.12 15.91 18.40
N TYR A 291 -12.05 15.15 18.17
CA TYR A 291 -11.95 14.19 17.06
C TYR A 291 -12.01 12.73 17.51
N PHE A 292 -11.70 12.43 18.76
CA PHE A 292 -11.40 11.06 19.20
C PHE A 292 -12.36 10.52 20.25
N THR A 293 -12.32 9.19 20.39
CA THR A 293 -12.80 8.47 21.58
C THR A 293 -11.73 8.57 22.68
N ASP A 294 -12.01 8.00 23.87
CA ASP A 294 -11.01 7.81 24.93
C ASP A 294 -10.31 6.44 24.82
N GLN A 295 -10.49 5.72 23.72
CA GLN A 295 -9.99 4.36 23.59
C GLN A 295 -8.78 4.34 22.67
N ASP A 296 -7.71 3.77 23.22
CA ASP A 296 -6.53 3.31 22.52
C ASP A 296 -6.50 1.78 22.62
N ARG A 297 -6.40 1.10 21.49
CA ARG A 297 -6.25 -0.37 21.45
C ARG A 297 -4.81 -0.82 21.25
N GLY A 298 -3.84 0.07 21.37
CA GLY A 298 -2.43 -0.22 21.12
C GLY A 298 -2.11 -0.33 19.63
N THR A 299 -2.94 0.29 18.78
CA THR A 299 -2.78 0.29 17.32
C THR A 299 -2.02 1.51 16.80
N GLY A 300 -1.54 2.40 17.67
CA GLY A 300 -0.76 3.57 17.29
C GLY A 300 -1.39 4.92 17.62
N GLY A 301 -2.52 4.95 18.34
CA GLY A 301 -3.15 6.19 18.76
C GLY A 301 -4.61 6.07 19.19
N LEU A 302 -5.29 7.21 19.31
CA LEU A 302 -6.70 7.26 19.71
C LEU A 302 -7.61 7.06 18.50
N SER A 303 -8.67 6.25 18.69
CA SER A 303 -9.65 5.98 17.64
C SER A 303 -10.50 7.21 17.33
N PHE A 304 -10.75 7.48 16.06
CA PHE A 304 -11.62 8.57 15.61
C PHE A 304 -13.09 8.34 16.04
N ALA A 305 -13.76 9.43 16.44
CA ALA A 305 -15.15 9.43 16.88
C ALA A 305 -16.11 9.51 15.69
N LEU A 306 -16.36 8.39 15.00
CA LEU A 306 -17.12 8.34 13.74
C LEU A 306 -18.64 8.53 13.89
N TRP A 307 -19.13 8.79 15.09
CA TRP A 307 -20.51 9.26 15.31
C TRP A 307 -20.67 10.78 15.13
N LYS A 308 -19.56 11.50 14.88
CA LYS A 308 -19.54 12.95 14.59
C LYS A 308 -19.36 13.16 13.08
N ASP A 309 -20.33 13.82 12.48
CA ASP A 309 -20.31 14.08 11.02
C ASP A 309 -19.08 14.87 10.57
N ASP A 310 -18.62 15.85 11.37
CA ASP A 310 -17.44 16.66 11.06
C ASP A 310 -16.16 15.82 11.05
N VAL A 311 -16.05 14.79 11.90
CA VAL A 311 -14.91 13.84 11.91
C VAL A 311 -14.96 12.93 10.69
N CYS A 312 -16.13 12.39 10.37
CA CYS A 312 -16.32 11.61 9.14
C CYS A 312 -15.95 12.44 7.90
N GLN A 313 -16.42 13.69 7.84
CA GLN A 313 -16.13 14.58 6.73
C GLN A 313 -14.63 14.93 6.63
N PHE A 314 -13.93 15.06 7.76
CA PHE A 314 -12.48 15.28 7.79
C PHE A 314 -11.73 14.14 7.09
N LEU A 315 -12.03 12.87 7.41
CA LEU A 315 -11.38 11.72 6.81
C LEU A 315 -11.76 11.54 5.32
N ILE A 316 -13.04 11.78 4.97
CA ILE A 316 -13.47 11.78 3.56
C ILE A 316 -12.75 12.89 2.78
N ASN A 317 -12.59 14.08 3.36
CA ASN A 317 -11.85 15.17 2.74
C ASN A 317 -10.38 14.83 2.53
N ASN A 318 -9.76 14.08 3.43
CA ASN A 318 -8.38 13.59 3.25
C ASN A 318 -8.27 12.66 2.03
N ALA A 319 -9.18 11.69 1.88
CA ALA A 319 -9.19 10.84 0.69
C ALA A 319 -9.45 11.64 -0.60
N LEU A 320 -10.38 12.59 -0.57
CA LEU A 320 -10.66 13.49 -1.71
C LEU A 320 -9.47 14.38 -2.06
N TYR A 321 -8.72 14.84 -1.06
CA TYR A 321 -7.48 15.59 -1.25
C TYR A 321 -6.43 14.76 -1.99
N PHE A 322 -6.21 13.51 -1.60
CA PHE A 322 -5.28 12.63 -2.30
C PHE A 322 -5.73 12.31 -3.73
N ILE A 323 -7.03 12.13 -3.97
CA ILE A 323 -7.56 11.94 -5.33
C ILE A 323 -7.37 13.20 -6.18
N GLY A 324 -7.71 14.37 -5.64
CA GLY A 324 -7.77 15.62 -6.40
C GLY A 324 -6.42 16.30 -6.59
N GLU A 325 -5.53 16.21 -5.60
CA GLU A 325 -4.23 16.88 -5.64
C GLU A 325 -3.05 15.96 -5.96
N PHE A 326 -3.18 14.64 -5.73
CA PHE A 326 -2.10 13.65 -5.97
C PHE A 326 -2.48 12.61 -7.03
N HIS A 327 -3.67 12.66 -7.58
CA HIS A 327 -4.16 11.77 -8.64
C HIS A 327 -4.13 10.27 -8.30
N VAL A 328 -4.10 9.90 -7.01
CA VAL A 328 -3.98 8.49 -6.57
C VAL A 328 -5.08 7.60 -7.15
N ASP A 329 -4.77 6.33 -7.39
CA ASP A 329 -5.62 5.34 -8.06
C ASP A 329 -6.28 4.37 -7.09
N GLY A 330 -5.95 4.45 -5.82
CA GLY A 330 -6.52 3.59 -4.81
C GLY A 330 -6.10 3.95 -3.41
N PHE A 331 -6.71 3.23 -2.47
CA PHE A 331 -6.36 3.24 -1.07
C PHE A 331 -6.35 1.81 -0.52
N ARG A 332 -5.39 1.52 0.35
CA ARG A 332 -5.51 0.48 1.36
C ARG A 332 -5.89 1.17 2.66
N TYR A 333 -6.95 0.70 3.29
CA TYR A 333 -7.45 1.24 4.55
C TYR A 333 -7.02 0.33 5.68
N ASP A 334 -6.23 0.88 6.59
CA ASP A 334 -5.71 0.20 7.76
C ASP A 334 -6.83 -0.15 8.74
N GLU A 335 -6.75 -1.36 9.31
CA GLU A 335 -7.55 -1.82 10.46
C GLU A 335 -9.06 -1.48 10.38
N ILE A 336 -9.70 -1.76 9.24
CA ILE A 336 -11.15 -1.59 9.09
C ILE A 336 -11.92 -2.45 10.10
N SER A 337 -11.36 -3.56 10.56
CA SER A 337 -11.91 -4.37 11.65
C SER A 337 -12.07 -3.55 12.92
N ASP A 338 -11.00 -2.87 13.35
CA ASP A 338 -10.99 -2.03 14.55
C ASP A 338 -11.87 -0.79 14.38
N LEU A 339 -11.81 -0.12 13.24
CA LEU A 339 -12.68 1.01 12.92
C LEU A 339 -14.17 0.65 13.13
N ILE A 340 -14.59 -0.52 12.61
CA ILE A 340 -15.97 -1.01 12.77
C ILE A 340 -16.23 -1.44 14.20
N SER A 341 -15.32 -2.17 14.86
CA SER A 341 -15.52 -2.68 16.21
C SER A 341 -15.62 -1.58 17.24
N MET A 342 -14.89 -0.47 17.07
CA MET A 342 -14.88 0.69 17.95
C MET A 342 -16.10 1.60 17.79
N ASN A 343 -16.57 1.75 16.55
CA ASN A 343 -17.63 2.69 16.21
C ASN A 343 -18.98 2.01 15.85
N CYS A 344 -19.03 0.67 15.75
CA CYS A 344 -20.24 -0.10 15.44
C CYS A 344 -20.99 0.40 14.20
N ASP A 345 -22.27 0.77 14.36
CA ASP A 345 -23.10 1.28 13.25
C ASP A 345 -22.56 2.57 12.63
N SER A 346 -21.93 3.44 13.41
CA SER A 346 -21.32 4.66 12.90
C SER A 346 -20.09 4.35 12.04
N GLY A 347 -19.25 3.39 12.45
CA GLY A 347 -18.12 2.92 11.66
C GLY A 347 -18.58 2.27 10.34
N TRP A 348 -19.63 1.46 10.38
CA TRP A 348 -20.22 0.87 9.18
C TRP A 348 -20.78 1.92 8.22
N THR A 349 -21.49 2.89 8.76
CA THR A 349 -22.05 4.02 7.99
C THR A 349 -20.95 4.87 7.38
N PHE A 350 -19.88 5.14 8.14
CA PHE A 350 -18.70 5.85 7.61
C PHE A 350 -18.08 5.10 6.45
N CYS A 351 -17.81 3.79 6.57
CA CYS A 351 -17.28 2.98 5.45
C CYS A 351 -18.15 3.10 4.20
N SER A 352 -19.48 2.99 4.36
CA SER A 352 -20.42 3.09 3.24
C SER A 352 -20.42 4.48 2.60
N ASN A 353 -20.35 5.55 3.40
CA ASN A 353 -20.31 6.93 2.90
C ASN A 353 -18.97 7.21 2.19
N LEU A 354 -17.86 6.78 2.77
CA LEU A 354 -16.53 6.91 2.21
C LEU A 354 -16.47 6.25 0.83
N THR A 355 -16.76 4.95 0.77
CA THR A 355 -16.65 4.17 -0.48
C THR A 355 -17.56 4.69 -1.58
N ASN A 356 -18.79 5.11 -1.25
CA ASN A 356 -19.71 5.72 -2.21
C ASN A 356 -19.21 7.06 -2.72
N THR A 357 -18.74 7.94 -1.84
CA THR A 357 -18.26 9.27 -2.20
C THR A 357 -17.07 9.17 -3.15
N LEU A 358 -16.11 8.32 -2.81
CA LEU A 358 -14.89 8.17 -3.61
C LEU A 358 -15.19 7.51 -4.97
N ARG A 359 -16.06 6.50 -5.01
CA ARG A 359 -16.50 5.86 -6.26
C ARG A 359 -17.23 6.83 -7.18
N TYR A 360 -18.02 7.77 -6.63
CA TYR A 360 -18.66 8.82 -7.41
C TYR A 360 -17.63 9.75 -8.06
N VAL A 361 -16.56 10.11 -7.34
CA VAL A 361 -15.52 11.04 -7.82
C VAL A 361 -14.56 10.35 -8.81
N LYS A 362 -14.08 9.13 -8.48
CA LYS A 362 -13.16 8.34 -9.32
C LYS A 362 -13.67 6.89 -9.42
N PRO A 363 -14.50 6.55 -10.43
CA PRO A 363 -15.18 5.24 -10.51
C PRO A 363 -14.26 4.01 -10.57
N ARG A 364 -13.00 4.17 -11.01
CA ARG A 364 -11.99 3.09 -11.08
C ARG A 364 -10.99 3.12 -9.92
N LEU A 365 -11.27 3.88 -8.88
CA LEU A 365 -10.45 3.92 -7.67
C LEU A 365 -10.49 2.57 -6.96
N LEU A 366 -9.32 1.96 -6.71
CA LEU A 366 -9.22 0.74 -5.91
C LEU A 366 -9.44 1.07 -4.43
N GLN A 367 -10.38 0.40 -3.79
CA GLN A 367 -10.67 0.53 -2.37
C GLN A 367 -10.41 -0.81 -1.67
N ASN A 368 -9.22 -0.96 -1.06
CA ASN A 368 -8.73 -2.18 -0.45
C ASN A 368 -8.83 -2.09 1.09
N ALA A 369 -9.70 -2.89 1.70
CA ALA A 369 -9.83 -2.94 3.14
C ALA A 369 -8.87 -3.95 3.78
N GLU A 370 -8.15 -3.55 4.82
CA GLU A 370 -7.64 -4.51 5.77
C GLU A 370 -8.76 -4.86 6.74
N PHE A 371 -9.27 -6.08 6.63
CA PHE A 371 -10.40 -6.52 7.42
C PHE A 371 -10.30 -7.99 7.83
N TRP A 372 -10.39 -8.24 9.12
CA TRP A 372 -10.30 -9.56 9.74
C TRP A 372 -11.61 -9.90 10.47
N PRO A 373 -12.42 -10.84 9.98
CA PRO A 373 -13.74 -11.13 10.57
C PRO A 373 -13.73 -11.52 12.05
N GLY A 374 -12.61 -12.09 12.53
CA GLY A 374 -12.43 -12.49 13.94
C GLY A 374 -12.19 -11.32 14.90
N GLU A 375 -11.89 -10.13 14.40
CA GLU A 375 -11.45 -8.98 15.21
C GLU A 375 -12.56 -7.94 15.46
N VAL A 376 -13.71 -8.08 14.81
CA VAL A 376 -14.84 -7.12 14.95
C VAL A 376 -15.67 -7.24 16.24
N GLY A 377 -15.22 -8.04 17.21
CA GLY A 377 -15.83 -8.14 18.52
C GLY A 377 -17.32 -8.49 18.47
N ASN A 378 -18.16 -7.67 19.08
CA ASN A 378 -19.61 -7.86 19.14
C ASN A 378 -20.38 -7.36 17.91
N TYR A 379 -19.69 -6.91 16.87
CA TYR A 379 -20.28 -6.40 15.61
C TYR A 379 -19.86 -7.27 14.42
N PRO A 380 -20.31 -8.54 14.36
CA PRO A 380 -19.80 -9.52 13.41
C PRO A 380 -20.11 -9.12 11.97
N LYS A 381 -19.07 -9.08 11.14
CA LYS A 381 -19.10 -8.86 9.71
C LYS A 381 -18.28 -9.95 9.00
N SER A 382 -18.57 -10.20 7.75
CA SER A 382 -17.85 -11.16 6.91
C SER A 382 -17.10 -10.44 5.80
N TRP A 383 -16.08 -11.06 5.23
CA TRP A 383 -15.42 -10.57 4.03
C TRP A 383 -16.42 -10.22 2.91
N GLN A 384 -17.43 -11.09 2.69
CA GLN A 384 -18.47 -10.83 1.69
C GLN A 384 -19.23 -9.52 1.98
N SER A 385 -19.54 -9.21 3.24
CA SER A 385 -20.27 -7.98 3.60
C SER A 385 -19.42 -6.71 3.35
N ILE A 386 -18.10 -6.79 3.47
CA ILE A 386 -17.17 -5.69 3.19
C ILE A 386 -17.17 -5.35 1.70
N VAL A 387 -17.11 -6.35 0.81
CA VAL A 387 -17.10 -6.14 -0.65
C VAL A 387 -18.49 -6.06 -1.29
N THR A 388 -19.55 -6.29 -0.52
CA THR A 388 -20.93 -6.11 -1.01
C THR A 388 -21.18 -4.63 -1.29
N PRO A 389 -21.79 -4.28 -2.44
CA PRO A 389 -22.16 -2.90 -2.74
C PRO A 389 -23.05 -2.28 -1.65
N THR A 390 -22.88 -1.00 -1.40
CA THR A 390 -23.67 -0.25 -0.40
C THR A 390 -25.17 -0.26 -0.69
N THR A 391 -25.56 -0.30 -1.98
CA THR A 391 -26.95 -0.46 -2.43
C THR A 391 -27.58 -1.79 -2.01
N ALA A 392 -26.76 -2.78 -1.65
CA ALA A 392 -27.17 -4.09 -1.12
C ALA A 392 -26.87 -4.22 0.39
N GLY A 393 -26.57 -3.12 1.08
CA GLY A 393 -26.32 -3.08 2.52
C GLY A 393 -24.90 -3.44 2.95
N GLY A 394 -23.96 -3.54 2.02
CA GLY A 394 -22.54 -3.76 2.29
C GLY A 394 -21.76 -2.49 2.60
N ALA A 395 -20.46 -2.64 2.90
CA ALA A 395 -19.55 -1.52 3.12
C ALA A 395 -19.05 -0.87 1.81
N GLY A 396 -19.09 -1.59 0.68
CA GLY A 396 -18.80 -1.09 -0.65
C GLY A 396 -17.33 -1.03 -1.04
N PHE A 397 -16.42 -1.64 -0.28
CA PHE A 397 -15.03 -1.82 -0.72
C PHE A 397 -14.95 -2.73 -1.96
N ASP A 398 -13.88 -2.60 -2.73
CA ASP A 398 -13.68 -3.42 -3.93
C ASP A 398 -13.02 -4.74 -3.58
N VAL A 399 -12.00 -4.68 -2.73
CA VAL A 399 -11.15 -5.82 -2.37
C VAL A 399 -10.80 -5.81 -0.89
N VAL A 400 -10.35 -6.97 -0.40
CA VAL A 400 -9.91 -7.15 0.99
C VAL A 400 -8.61 -7.94 1.03
N GLN A 401 -7.72 -7.62 1.96
CA GLN A 401 -6.56 -8.46 2.27
C GLN A 401 -7.02 -9.84 2.74
N HIS A 402 -6.36 -10.90 2.22
CA HIS A 402 -6.77 -12.29 2.50
C HIS A 402 -5.56 -13.18 2.78
N ASP A 403 -5.55 -13.85 3.91
CA ASP A 403 -4.40 -14.59 4.44
C ASP A 403 -4.41 -16.09 4.19
N GLY A 404 -5.52 -16.68 3.73
CA GLY A 404 -5.65 -18.13 3.59
C GLY A 404 -4.54 -18.78 2.76
N LEU A 405 -4.24 -18.24 1.57
CA LEU A 405 -3.14 -18.74 0.74
C LEU A 405 -1.77 -18.55 1.41
N ARG A 406 -1.55 -17.40 2.07
CA ARG A 406 -0.32 -17.09 2.80
C ARG A 406 -0.05 -18.12 3.88
N VAL A 407 -1.02 -18.37 4.75
CA VAL A 407 -0.88 -19.34 5.86
C VAL A 407 -0.57 -20.73 5.32
N ALA A 408 -1.30 -21.19 4.29
CA ALA A 408 -1.10 -22.50 3.71
C ALA A 408 0.27 -22.67 3.04
N VAL A 409 0.71 -21.69 2.24
CA VAL A 409 1.98 -21.74 1.51
C VAL A 409 3.16 -21.63 2.47
N ARG A 410 3.15 -20.67 3.40
CA ARG A 410 4.22 -20.52 4.39
C ARG A 410 4.34 -21.75 5.27
N GLY A 411 3.22 -22.31 5.77
CA GLY A 411 3.22 -23.53 6.56
C GLY A 411 3.77 -24.75 5.80
N ALA A 412 3.51 -24.86 4.50
CA ALA A 412 4.08 -25.93 3.66
C ALA A 412 5.60 -25.75 3.45
N VAL A 413 6.08 -24.51 3.22
CA VAL A 413 7.50 -24.20 3.09
C VAL A 413 8.25 -24.47 4.40
N GLU A 414 7.68 -24.04 5.53
CA GLU A 414 8.23 -24.32 6.86
C GLU A 414 8.31 -25.82 7.14
N ALA A 415 7.21 -26.57 6.88
CA ALA A 415 7.23 -28.02 7.05
C ALA A 415 8.28 -28.69 6.15
N ALA A 416 8.47 -28.21 4.91
CA ALA A 416 9.49 -28.73 4.02
C ALA A 416 10.93 -28.48 4.57
N SER A 417 11.15 -27.43 5.36
CA SER A 417 12.48 -27.15 5.96
C SER A 417 12.96 -28.24 6.91
N PHE A 418 12.04 -29.06 7.45
CA PHE A 418 12.36 -30.21 8.28
C PHE A 418 12.77 -31.47 7.48
N GLY A 419 12.90 -31.36 6.16
CA GLY A 419 13.42 -32.40 5.25
C GLY A 419 12.34 -33.25 4.57
N GLN A 420 12.81 -34.19 3.74
CA GLN A 420 11.97 -35.00 2.84
C GLN A 420 10.88 -35.84 3.55
N SER A 421 11.09 -36.23 4.81
CA SER A 421 10.12 -37.04 5.57
C SER A 421 9.06 -36.22 6.31
N ALA A 422 9.19 -34.91 6.35
CA ALA A 422 8.21 -34.05 7.02
C ALA A 422 6.86 -34.06 6.26
N ALA A 423 5.76 -34.07 7.00
CA ALA A 423 4.42 -34.04 6.41
C ALA A 423 4.11 -32.65 5.84
N ILE A 424 3.71 -32.59 4.58
CA ILE A 424 3.27 -31.38 3.91
C ILE A 424 1.75 -31.45 3.75
N ASN A 425 1.05 -30.38 4.03
CA ASN A 425 -0.39 -30.24 3.86
C ASN A 425 -0.71 -29.55 2.51
N CYS A 426 -0.71 -30.31 1.43
CA CYS A 426 -1.07 -29.80 0.10
C CYS A 426 -2.59 -29.50 0.00
N ASP A 427 -3.42 -30.19 0.78
CA ASP A 427 -4.86 -29.94 0.86
C ASP A 427 -5.16 -28.52 1.39
N ALA A 428 -4.35 -28.01 2.35
CA ALA A 428 -4.49 -26.64 2.81
C ALA A 428 -4.20 -25.62 1.70
N ILE A 429 -3.18 -25.87 0.86
CA ILE A 429 -2.91 -25.01 -0.30
C ILE A 429 -4.08 -25.09 -1.29
N ALA A 430 -4.52 -26.27 -1.65
CA ALA A 430 -5.61 -26.48 -2.60
C ALA A 430 -6.90 -25.77 -2.17
N SER A 431 -7.25 -25.87 -0.88
CA SER A 431 -8.45 -25.25 -0.31
C SER A 431 -8.39 -23.73 -0.29
N ASN A 432 -7.19 -23.13 -0.35
CA ASN A 432 -6.98 -21.68 -0.29
C ASN A 432 -6.48 -21.09 -1.63
N LEU A 433 -6.39 -21.87 -2.70
CA LEU A 433 -6.10 -21.33 -4.03
C LEU A 433 -7.17 -20.32 -4.47
N TYR A 434 -8.45 -20.67 -4.29
CA TYR A 434 -9.53 -19.69 -4.44
C TYR A 434 -9.80 -19.04 -3.09
N PRO A 435 -9.78 -17.70 -3.01
CA PRO A 435 -10.02 -17.02 -1.73
C PRO A 435 -11.45 -17.28 -1.26
N GLN A 436 -11.57 -17.90 -0.10
CA GLN A 436 -12.86 -18.27 0.46
C GLN A 436 -13.64 -17.02 0.93
N GLY A 437 -14.96 -17.04 0.74
CA GLY A 437 -15.84 -15.97 1.19
C GLY A 437 -16.06 -14.83 0.18
N PHE A 438 -15.55 -14.97 -1.06
CA PHE A 438 -15.72 -13.98 -2.13
C PHE A 438 -16.45 -14.56 -3.35
N ALA A 439 -17.20 -13.72 -4.05
CA ALA A 439 -17.87 -14.08 -5.30
C ALA A 439 -16.88 -14.14 -6.48
N HIS A 440 -15.84 -13.29 -6.44
CA HIS A 440 -14.79 -13.20 -7.44
C HIS A 440 -13.42 -13.29 -6.79
N GLY A 441 -12.48 -14.02 -7.40
CA GLY A 441 -11.12 -14.15 -6.89
C GLY A 441 -10.39 -12.81 -6.76
N TRP A 442 -10.62 -11.89 -7.70
CA TRP A 442 -10.01 -10.55 -7.67
C TRP A 442 -10.48 -9.67 -6.49
N GLN A 443 -11.54 -10.04 -5.76
CA GLN A 443 -11.97 -9.34 -4.55
C GLN A 443 -11.03 -9.56 -3.35
N ALA A 444 -10.05 -10.44 -3.50
CA ALA A 444 -9.04 -10.71 -2.50
C ALA A 444 -7.65 -10.25 -2.94
N VAL A 445 -6.86 -9.76 -2.00
CA VAL A 445 -5.45 -9.41 -2.16
C VAL A 445 -4.60 -10.40 -1.36
N PRO A 446 -4.20 -11.55 -1.96
CA PRO A 446 -3.29 -12.49 -1.34
C PRO A 446 -1.85 -11.99 -1.39
N CYS A 447 -1.06 -12.34 -0.38
CA CYS A 447 0.39 -12.18 -0.34
C CYS A 447 1.05 -13.43 0.25
N VAL A 448 2.36 -13.55 0.21
CA VAL A 448 3.15 -14.51 1.00
C VAL A 448 4.07 -13.78 1.98
N GLU A 449 4.36 -12.51 1.72
CA GLU A 449 5.04 -11.56 2.59
C GLU A 449 4.36 -10.21 2.54
N ASN A 450 4.31 -9.50 3.66
CA ASN A 450 3.97 -8.08 3.76
C ASN A 450 4.72 -7.44 4.93
N HIS A 451 4.52 -6.16 5.16
CA HIS A 451 5.21 -5.39 6.19
C HIS A 451 4.96 -5.89 7.62
N ASP A 452 3.80 -6.47 7.94
CA ASP A 452 3.48 -7.02 9.26
C ASP A 452 4.06 -8.41 9.46
N ILE A 453 4.04 -9.22 8.40
CA ILE A 453 4.44 -10.62 8.49
C ILE A 453 5.95 -10.76 8.64
N VAL A 454 6.75 -9.95 7.95
CA VAL A 454 8.20 -10.13 7.89
C VAL A 454 8.98 -9.01 8.57
N LYS A 455 8.34 -8.23 9.43
CA LYS A 455 9.06 -7.22 10.22
C LYS A 455 9.92 -7.86 11.31
N VAL A 456 10.94 -7.14 11.75
CA VAL A 456 11.81 -7.60 12.86
C VAL A 456 10.98 -7.93 14.10
N GLY A 457 11.15 -9.15 14.60
CA GLY A 457 10.41 -9.67 15.77
C GLY A 457 9.11 -10.42 15.44
N THR A 458 8.78 -10.59 14.16
CA THR A 458 7.65 -11.41 13.68
C THR A 458 8.16 -12.62 12.89
N ASP A 459 7.48 -13.02 11.80
CA ASP A 459 7.86 -14.17 10.99
C ASP A 459 9.10 -13.92 10.12
N LEU A 460 9.78 -14.99 9.73
CA LEU A 460 10.92 -14.95 8.83
C LEU A 460 10.48 -14.67 7.39
N ARG A 461 11.35 -14.08 6.57
CA ARG A 461 11.22 -14.06 5.11
C ARG A 461 11.25 -15.47 4.55
N ILE A 462 10.63 -15.69 3.37
CA ILE A 462 10.53 -17.03 2.76
C ILE A 462 11.89 -17.73 2.61
N PRO A 463 13.00 -17.10 2.15
CA PRO A 463 14.30 -17.78 2.07
C PRO A 463 14.79 -18.31 3.43
N ALA A 464 14.66 -17.50 4.49
CA ALA A 464 15.04 -17.87 5.84
C ALA A 464 14.09 -18.93 6.47
N LEU A 465 12.80 -18.88 6.14
CA LEU A 465 11.82 -19.89 6.53
C LEU A 465 12.10 -21.24 5.84
N ALA A 466 12.49 -21.19 4.57
CA ALA A 466 12.76 -22.35 3.73
C ALA A 466 14.02 -23.13 4.14
N ASP A 467 15.05 -22.43 4.60
CA ASP A 467 16.29 -23.01 5.15
C ASP A 467 16.94 -22.02 6.14
N GLY A 468 16.64 -22.17 7.41
CA GLY A 468 17.16 -21.32 8.48
C GLY A 468 18.66 -21.42 8.73
N SER A 469 19.34 -22.39 8.13
CA SER A 469 20.79 -22.58 8.24
C SER A 469 21.58 -21.91 7.13
N ASN A 470 20.96 -21.76 5.93
CA ASN A 470 21.58 -21.15 4.76
C ASN A 470 20.51 -20.58 3.81
N HIS A 471 20.26 -19.27 3.94
CA HIS A 471 19.22 -18.56 3.17
C HIS A 471 19.52 -18.48 1.67
N GLU A 472 20.72 -18.86 1.22
CA GLU A 472 21.13 -18.93 -0.18
C GLU A 472 21.25 -20.37 -0.70
N SER A 473 20.87 -21.37 0.12
CA SER A 473 20.91 -22.78 -0.28
C SER A 473 19.97 -23.04 -1.47
N TRP A 474 20.18 -24.17 -2.14
CA TRP A 474 19.26 -24.65 -3.15
C TRP A 474 17.83 -24.77 -2.61
N TYR A 475 17.67 -25.21 -1.35
CA TYR A 475 16.37 -25.30 -0.68
C TYR A 475 15.70 -23.94 -0.51
N ALA A 476 16.46 -22.96 -0.01
CA ALA A 476 15.96 -21.58 0.14
C ALA A 476 15.49 -21.00 -1.20
N ARG A 477 16.31 -21.12 -2.24
CA ARG A 477 16.01 -20.59 -3.57
C ARG A 477 14.82 -21.30 -4.23
N SER A 478 14.80 -22.63 -4.22
CA SER A 478 13.77 -23.42 -4.90
C SER A 478 12.42 -23.30 -4.21
N ARG A 479 12.36 -23.36 -2.88
CA ARG A 479 11.12 -23.19 -2.11
C ARG A 479 10.58 -21.75 -2.17
N SER A 480 11.45 -20.74 -2.30
CA SER A 480 11.01 -19.37 -2.56
C SER A 480 10.35 -19.24 -3.94
N ARG A 481 10.89 -19.93 -4.98
CA ARG A 481 10.25 -19.99 -6.28
C ARG A 481 8.88 -20.70 -6.22
N PHE A 482 8.74 -21.76 -5.42
CA PHE A 482 7.46 -22.42 -5.19
C PHE A 482 6.42 -21.45 -4.57
N ALA A 483 6.80 -20.72 -3.51
CA ALA A 483 5.89 -19.80 -2.82
C ALA A 483 5.43 -18.63 -3.72
N THR A 484 6.38 -17.95 -4.38
CA THR A 484 6.07 -16.87 -5.32
C THR A 484 5.32 -17.39 -6.55
N GLY A 485 5.63 -18.63 -6.97
CA GLY A 485 4.95 -19.32 -8.07
C GLY A 485 3.46 -19.52 -7.80
N LEU A 486 3.11 -20.01 -6.62
CA LEU A 486 1.71 -20.20 -6.23
C LEU A 486 0.99 -18.85 -6.11
N LEU A 487 1.61 -17.85 -5.50
CA LEU A 487 1.01 -16.52 -5.39
C LEU A 487 0.62 -15.94 -6.76
N LEU A 488 1.53 -15.98 -7.73
CA LEU A 488 1.31 -15.36 -9.04
C LEU A 488 0.46 -16.20 -10.00
N THR A 489 0.22 -17.48 -9.70
CA THR A 489 -0.65 -18.35 -10.52
C THR A 489 -2.03 -18.59 -9.91
N ALA A 490 -2.24 -18.27 -8.63
CA ALA A 490 -3.54 -18.31 -7.97
C ALA A 490 -4.47 -17.18 -8.44
N PRO A 491 -5.82 -17.32 -8.29
CA PRO A 491 -6.76 -16.20 -8.37
C PRO A 491 -6.46 -15.11 -7.31
N GLY A 492 -6.89 -13.91 -7.56
CA GLY A 492 -6.69 -12.75 -6.69
C GLY A 492 -5.80 -11.68 -7.29
N ILE A 493 -5.68 -10.56 -6.60
CA ILE A 493 -4.72 -9.49 -6.90
C ILE A 493 -3.45 -9.76 -6.10
N PRO A 494 -2.39 -10.31 -6.70
CA PRO A 494 -1.20 -10.66 -5.93
C PRO A 494 -0.48 -9.42 -5.42
N GLN A 495 -0.07 -9.44 -4.15
CA GLN A 495 0.78 -8.42 -3.55
C GLN A 495 2.18 -8.98 -3.29
N ILE A 496 3.19 -8.26 -3.73
CA ILE A 496 4.61 -8.53 -3.51
C ILE A 496 5.14 -7.47 -2.56
N PHE A 497 5.83 -7.88 -1.50
CA PHE A 497 6.51 -6.97 -0.58
C PHE A 497 7.94 -6.71 -1.05
N MET A 498 8.42 -5.48 -0.89
CA MET A 498 9.75 -5.02 -1.34
C MET A 498 10.86 -6.01 -0.96
N GLY A 499 11.65 -6.43 -1.97
CA GLY A 499 12.73 -7.39 -1.86
C GLY A 499 12.33 -8.86 -2.05
N GLN A 500 11.04 -9.22 -1.94
CA GLN A 500 10.59 -10.60 -2.18
C GLN A 500 10.94 -11.06 -3.59
N GLU A 501 10.89 -10.17 -4.55
CA GLU A 501 11.13 -10.45 -5.99
C GLU A 501 12.56 -10.88 -6.29
N PHE A 502 13.51 -10.67 -5.39
CA PHE A 502 14.92 -11.04 -5.57
C PHE A 502 15.58 -11.71 -4.35
N LEU A 503 14.80 -12.49 -3.56
CA LEU A 503 15.30 -13.26 -2.43
C LEU A 503 15.88 -12.41 -1.28
N GLU A 504 15.29 -11.26 -0.94
CA GLU A 504 15.66 -10.62 0.32
C GLU A 504 15.34 -11.56 1.47
N ASP A 505 16.32 -11.87 2.30
CA ASP A 505 16.25 -12.88 3.33
C ASP A 505 16.22 -12.32 4.76
N LYS A 506 16.58 -11.02 4.90
CA LYS A 506 16.51 -10.32 6.19
C LYS A 506 15.08 -9.90 6.48
N GLN A 507 14.65 -10.07 7.74
CA GLN A 507 13.42 -9.44 8.20
C GLN A 507 13.46 -7.93 7.91
N TRP A 508 12.31 -7.35 7.64
CA TRP A 508 12.22 -5.93 7.36
C TRP A 508 12.22 -5.10 8.66
N SER A 509 12.82 -3.91 8.60
CA SER A 509 12.77 -2.88 9.63
C SER A 509 12.40 -1.53 9.00
N TRP A 510 11.62 -0.73 9.72
CA TRP A 510 11.35 0.67 9.36
C TRP A 510 12.47 1.62 9.78
N ASP A 511 13.42 1.17 10.59
CA ASP A 511 14.57 1.94 11.03
C ASP A 511 15.67 1.93 9.95
N PRO A 512 15.99 3.06 9.31
CA PRO A 512 17.02 3.15 8.29
C PRO A 512 18.44 2.91 8.83
N THR A 513 18.64 2.98 10.14
CA THR A 513 19.94 2.65 10.78
C THR A 513 20.13 1.16 10.96
N SER A 514 19.06 0.36 10.78
CA SER A 514 19.09 -1.09 10.89
C SER A 514 19.94 -1.72 9.79
N SER A 515 20.59 -2.86 10.10
CA SER A 515 21.21 -3.72 9.09
C SER A 515 20.20 -4.42 8.16
N ASN A 516 18.91 -4.27 8.44
CA ASN A 516 17.81 -4.95 7.75
C ASN A 516 17.26 -4.16 6.54
N VAL A 517 17.99 -3.17 6.04
CA VAL A 517 17.67 -2.48 4.78
C VAL A 517 17.86 -3.41 3.58
N ILE A 518 17.11 -3.14 2.50
CA ILE A 518 17.18 -3.91 1.25
C ILE A 518 18.60 -3.87 0.67
N TRP A 519 19.09 -5.03 0.26
CA TRP A 519 20.43 -5.15 -0.31
C TRP A 519 20.42 -5.03 -1.85
N TRP A 520 20.16 -3.84 -2.35
CA TRP A 520 20.16 -3.55 -3.79
C TRP A 520 21.48 -3.88 -4.49
N ALA A 521 22.61 -3.74 -3.79
CA ALA A 521 23.92 -4.05 -4.35
C ALA A 521 24.06 -5.52 -4.78
N GLY A 522 23.28 -6.44 -4.19
CA GLY A 522 23.23 -7.84 -4.59
C GLY A 522 22.79 -8.05 -6.04
N LEU A 523 22.01 -7.13 -6.60
CA LEU A 523 21.56 -7.18 -7.99
C LEU A 523 22.59 -6.64 -9.00
N ASN A 524 23.71 -6.07 -8.54
CA ASN A 524 24.75 -5.62 -9.45
C ASN A 524 25.39 -6.81 -10.19
N PRO A 525 25.77 -6.65 -11.48
CA PRO A 525 26.33 -7.74 -12.26
C PRO A 525 27.52 -8.43 -11.58
N GLY A 526 27.40 -9.75 -11.39
CA GLY A 526 28.46 -10.58 -10.80
C GLY A 526 28.60 -10.52 -9.27
N VAL A 527 27.71 -9.82 -8.56
CA VAL A 527 27.73 -9.76 -7.09
C VAL A 527 27.00 -10.96 -6.51
N ASP A 528 25.71 -11.16 -6.83
CA ASP A 528 24.93 -12.30 -6.37
C ASP A 528 24.08 -12.86 -7.51
N THR A 529 24.45 -14.03 -8.00
CA THR A 529 23.74 -14.66 -9.10
C THR A 529 22.39 -15.23 -8.68
N ALA A 530 22.25 -15.69 -7.44
CA ALA A 530 20.99 -16.26 -6.96
C ALA A 530 19.89 -15.20 -6.89
N ARG A 531 20.21 -14.00 -6.43
CA ARG A 531 19.29 -12.87 -6.39
C ARG A 531 18.91 -12.40 -7.79
N ALA A 532 19.89 -12.30 -8.70
CA ALA A 532 19.64 -11.93 -10.09
C ALA A 532 18.76 -12.96 -10.81
N ASP A 533 18.98 -14.25 -10.57
CA ASP A 533 18.21 -15.35 -11.17
C ASP A 533 16.78 -15.38 -10.62
N HIS A 534 16.59 -15.11 -9.33
CA HIS A 534 15.26 -15.03 -8.73
C HIS A 534 14.47 -13.81 -9.21
N LEU A 535 15.13 -12.66 -9.38
CA LEU A 535 14.52 -11.49 -10.01
C LEU A 535 14.02 -11.83 -11.41
N ARG A 536 14.84 -12.50 -12.23
CA ARG A 536 14.46 -12.95 -13.56
C ARG A 536 13.28 -13.93 -13.51
N PHE A 537 13.30 -14.89 -12.57
CA PHE A 537 12.19 -15.81 -12.33
C PHE A 537 10.90 -15.03 -12.08
N THR A 538 10.92 -14.05 -11.18
CA THR A 538 9.74 -13.26 -10.81
C THR A 538 9.25 -12.43 -12.01
N GLN A 539 10.14 -11.79 -12.75
CA GLN A 539 9.80 -11.04 -13.98
C GLN A 539 9.13 -11.93 -15.04
N ASP A 540 9.69 -13.11 -15.28
CA ASP A 540 9.17 -14.02 -16.31
C ASP A 540 7.84 -14.65 -15.85
N LEU A 541 7.65 -14.88 -14.55
CA LEU A 541 6.39 -15.36 -13.98
C LEU A 541 5.28 -14.29 -14.04
N ILE A 542 5.60 -13.03 -13.75
CA ILE A 542 4.68 -11.90 -13.94
C ILE A 542 4.33 -11.77 -15.43
N ARG A 543 5.31 -11.89 -16.32
CA ARG A 543 5.06 -11.88 -17.77
C ARG A 543 4.18 -13.05 -18.21
N LEU A 544 4.36 -14.24 -17.62
CA LEU A 544 3.47 -15.39 -17.83
C LEU A 544 2.02 -15.04 -17.48
N ARG A 545 1.80 -14.43 -16.29
CA ARG A 545 0.47 -14.00 -15.84
C ARG A 545 -0.15 -12.98 -16.81
N TRP A 546 0.66 -12.07 -17.39
CA TRP A 546 0.20 -11.14 -18.41
C TRP A 546 -0.17 -11.83 -19.74
N ASN A 547 0.63 -12.79 -20.17
CA ASN A 547 0.45 -13.48 -21.45
C ASN A 547 -0.71 -14.48 -21.44
N TYR A 548 -1.07 -14.98 -20.27
CA TYR A 548 -2.14 -15.97 -20.09
C TYR A 548 -3.28 -15.42 -19.24
N PRO A 549 -4.30 -14.78 -19.85
CA PRO A 549 -5.46 -14.22 -19.13
C PRO A 549 -6.18 -15.21 -18.22
N ALA A 550 -6.13 -16.51 -18.51
CA ALA A 550 -6.64 -17.55 -17.62
C ALA A 550 -6.06 -17.47 -16.19
N LEU A 551 -4.82 -17.01 -16.03
CA LEU A 551 -4.20 -16.82 -14.71
C LEU A 551 -4.73 -15.58 -13.95
N ARG A 552 -5.40 -14.66 -14.66
CA ARG A 552 -6.01 -13.45 -14.09
C ARG A 552 -7.53 -13.60 -13.87
N GLY A 553 -8.12 -14.67 -14.40
CA GLY A 553 -9.54 -15.00 -14.22
C GLY A 553 -9.82 -15.64 -12.85
N ASP A 554 -11.10 -15.88 -12.59
CA ASP A 554 -11.58 -16.47 -11.34
C ASP A 554 -11.45 -17.99 -11.30
N ASN A 555 -11.52 -18.65 -12.47
CA ASN A 555 -11.65 -20.09 -12.51
C ASN A 555 -10.38 -20.81 -12.06
N VAL A 556 -10.53 -21.67 -11.05
CA VAL A 556 -9.49 -22.58 -10.57
C VAL A 556 -10.10 -23.90 -10.13
N ASN A 557 -9.46 -25.01 -10.50
CA ASN A 557 -9.82 -26.35 -10.06
C ASN A 557 -8.55 -27.08 -9.61
N PRO A 558 -8.31 -27.25 -8.30
CA PRO A 558 -7.27 -28.15 -7.80
C PRO A 558 -7.72 -29.60 -7.99
N PHE A 559 -7.30 -30.21 -9.08
CA PHE A 559 -7.77 -31.53 -9.51
C PHE A 559 -6.88 -32.69 -9.05
N HIS A 560 -5.67 -32.41 -8.58
CA HIS A 560 -4.75 -33.41 -8.03
C HIS A 560 -3.98 -32.84 -6.86
N VAL A 561 -4.15 -33.47 -5.70
CA VAL A 561 -3.48 -33.13 -4.45
C VAL A 561 -2.94 -34.42 -3.84
N HIS A 562 -1.65 -34.45 -3.50
CA HIS A 562 -1.03 -35.66 -2.98
C HIS A 562 0.06 -35.33 -1.94
N ASP A 563 -0.30 -35.37 -0.67
CA ASP A 563 0.57 -34.99 0.46
C ASP A 563 1.86 -35.81 0.52
N GLN A 564 1.78 -37.13 0.32
CA GLN A 564 2.97 -38.00 0.39
C GLN A 564 3.96 -37.75 -0.75
N ASN A 565 3.49 -37.44 -1.95
CA ASN A 565 4.30 -37.05 -3.11
C ASN A 565 4.64 -35.56 -3.09
N ARG A 566 4.00 -34.79 -2.18
CA ARG A 566 4.11 -33.34 -2.07
C ARG A 566 3.78 -32.60 -3.36
N VAL A 567 2.80 -33.10 -4.12
CA VAL A 567 2.41 -32.56 -5.43
C VAL A 567 1.03 -31.94 -5.36
N ILE A 568 0.90 -30.75 -5.91
CA ILE A 568 -0.38 -30.11 -6.19
C ILE A 568 -0.47 -29.75 -7.67
N ALA A 569 -1.62 -30.05 -8.29
CA ALA A 569 -1.91 -29.63 -9.66
C ALA A 569 -3.29 -28.98 -9.75
N PHE A 570 -3.37 -27.87 -10.43
CA PHE A 570 -4.62 -27.15 -10.62
C PHE A 570 -4.77 -26.61 -12.04
N HIS A 571 -6.02 -26.57 -12.50
CA HIS A 571 -6.43 -26.04 -13.79
C HIS A 571 -6.91 -24.60 -13.63
N ARG A 572 -6.44 -23.72 -14.50
CA ARG A 572 -6.91 -22.35 -14.67
C ARG A 572 -7.46 -22.21 -16.09
N TRP A 573 -8.61 -21.55 -16.23
CA TRP A 573 -9.19 -21.30 -17.56
C TRP A 573 -9.96 -19.98 -17.58
N LEU A 574 -10.13 -19.44 -18.77
CA LEU A 574 -10.99 -18.30 -19.02
C LEU A 574 -12.19 -18.77 -19.85
N GLU A 575 -13.38 -18.59 -19.30
CA GLU A 575 -14.62 -19.10 -19.90
C GLU A 575 -14.82 -18.59 -21.34
N GLY A 576 -15.18 -19.50 -22.25
CA GLY A 576 -15.50 -19.18 -23.64
C GLY A 576 -14.30 -18.82 -24.54
N THR A 577 -13.07 -18.81 -24.03
CA THR A 577 -11.90 -18.38 -24.81
C THR A 577 -11.03 -19.52 -25.34
N GLY A 578 -11.20 -20.74 -24.81
CA GLY A 578 -10.33 -21.88 -25.08
C GLY A 578 -8.93 -21.74 -24.47
N GLN A 579 -8.73 -20.78 -23.58
CA GLN A 579 -7.48 -20.62 -22.84
C GLN A 579 -7.50 -21.48 -21.59
N ASP A 580 -6.67 -22.49 -21.60
CA ASP A 580 -6.49 -23.46 -20.52
C ASP A 580 -5.03 -23.51 -20.11
N VAL A 581 -4.80 -23.48 -18.79
CA VAL A 581 -3.47 -23.55 -18.18
C VAL A 581 -3.49 -24.59 -17.07
N ILE A 582 -2.53 -25.50 -17.07
CA ILE A 582 -2.29 -26.46 -15.99
C ILE A 582 -1.05 -26.05 -15.24
N VAL A 583 -1.16 -25.82 -13.95
CA VAL A 583 -0.05 -25.56 -13.05
C VAL A 583 0.21 -26.80 -12.22
N VAL A 584 1.45 -27.26 -12.16
CA VAL A 584 1.87 -28.38 -11.31
C VAL A 584 3.06 -27.93 -10.47
N ALA A 585 2.97 -28.06 -9.16
CA ALA A 585 4.00 -27.64 -8.24
C ALA A 585 4.29 -28.73 -7.20
N THR A 586 5.54 -28.79 -6.70
CA THR A 586 5.96 -29.77 -5.70
C THR A 586 6.96 -29.21 -4.71
N LEU A 587 6.91 -29.72 -3.46
CA LEU A 587 7.94 -29.58 -2.42
C LEU A 587 8.68 -30.90 -2.18
N ALA A 588 8.63 -31.85 -3.12
CA ALA A 588 9.49 -33.02 -3.10
C ALA A 588 10.95 -32.61 -3.36
N GLU A 589 11.89 -33.22 -2.64
CA GLU A 589 13.34 -32.94 -2.80
C GLU A 589 13.96 -33.74 -3.95
N ASP A 590 13.20 -34.69 -4.50
CA ASP A 590 13.57 -35.46 -5.70
C ASP A 590 12.69 -35.07 -6.89
N THR A 591 13.29 -35.10 -8.08
CA THR A 591 12.55 -34.92 -9.34
C THR A 591 11.62 -36.09 -9.62
N TRP A 592 10.36 -35.81 -9.88
CA TRP A 592 9.41 -36.80 -10.35
C TRP A 592 9.52 -37.01 -11.85
N TYR A 593 10.01 -38.16 -12.26
CA TYR A 593 10.02 -38.58 -13.65
C TYR A 593 8.79 -39.45 -13.96
N ASN A 594 8.17 -39.27 -15.14
CA ASN A 594 6.99 -40.01 -15.57
C ASN A 594 5.78 -39.90 -14.61
N TYR A 595 5.56 -38.73 -14.03
CA TYR A 595 4.43 -38.48 -13.14
C TYR A 595 3.14 -38.28 -13.95
N GLY A 596 2.12 -39.12 -13.75
CA GLY A 596 0.86 -39.05 -14.48
C GLY A 596 0.01 -37.85 -14.04
N ILE A 597 -0.33 -36.94 -14.94
CA ILE A 597 -1.22 -35.80 -14.72
C ILE A 597 -2.37 -35.81 -15.73
N GLY A 598 -3.59 -35.51 -15.24
CA GLY A 598 -4.78 -35.33 -16.08
C GLY A 598 -4.75 -33.98 -16.82
N PHE A 599 -5.29 -33.97 -18.02
CA PHE A 599 -5.46 -32.77 -18.85
C PHE A 599 -6.91 -32.64 -19.32
N PRO A 600 -7.53 -31.45 -19.30
CA PRO A 600 -8.94 -31.27 -19.66
C PRO A 600 -9.24 -31.58 -21.13
N PHE A 601 -8.22 -31.53 -22.01
CA PHE A 601 -8.36 -31.84 -23.43
C PHE A 601 -7.19 -32.71 -23.90
N ALA A 602 -7.45 -33.61 -24.83
CA ALA A 602 -6.42 -34.37 -25.53
C ALA A 602 -5.65 -33.47 -26.52
N GLY A 603 -4.39 -33.84 -26.82
CA GLY A 603 -3.56 -33.17 -27.79
C GLY A 603 -2.32 -32.51 -27.19
N PRO A 604 -1.66 -31.57 -27.92
CA PRO A 604 -0.43 -30.94 -27.48
C PRO A 604 -0.67 -29.86 -26.41
N TRP A 605 0.23 -29.84 -25.42
CA TRP A 605 0.31 -28.82 -24.38
C TRP A 605 1.74 -28.32 -24.29
N ARG A 606 1.95 -27.02 -24.45
CA ARG A 606 3.27 -26.40 -24.34
C ARG A 606 3.64 -26.22 -22.86
N GLU A 607 4.86 -26.60 -22.48
CA GLU A 607 5.48 -26.19 -21.24
C GLU A 607 5.92 -24.72 -21.41
N VAL A 608 5.15 -23.82 -20.84
CA VAL A 608 5.32 -22.37 -20.99
C VAL A 608 6.12 -21.75 -19.85
N PHE A 609 6.31 -22.50 -18.77
CA PHE A 609 7.12 -22.10 -17.63
C PHE A 609 7.66 -23.34 -16.90
N ASN A 610 8.93 -23.21 -16.43
CA ASN A 610 9.59 -24.23 -15.61
C ASN A 610 10.53 -23.50 -14.64
N SER A 611 10.27 -23.62 -13.34
CA SER A 611 11.02 -22.90 -12.30
C SER A 611 12.46 -23.37 -12.14
N ASP A 612 12.79 -24.60 -12.59
CA ASP A 612 14.15 -25.17 -12.48
C ASP A 612 15.16 -24.50 -13.43
N VAL A 613 14.67 -23.85 -14.49
CA VAL A 613 15.50 -23.06 -15.42
C VAL A 613 16.28 -21.96 -14.70
N TYR A 614 15.73 -21.44 -13.60
CA TYR A 614 16.25 -20.28 -12.85
C TYR A 614 17.18 -20.67 -11.69
N ASP A 615 17.58 -21.95 -11.59
CA ASP A 615 18.62 -22.34 -10.63
C ASP A 615 19.98 -22.31 -11.32
N ASN A 616 20.77 -21.26 -11.09
CA ASN A 616 21.97 -20.90 -11.87
C ASN A 616 21.62 -20.69 -13.35
N PHE A 617 20.88 -19.66 -13.63
CA PHE A 617 20.32 -19.35 -14.95
C PHE A 617 21.40 -19.17 -16.04
N VAL A 618 21.34 -19.85 -17.16
CA VAL A 618 20.39 -20.90 -17.57
C VAL A 618 20.87 -22.22 -16.99
N ASN A 619 20.02 -22.92 -16.21
CA ASN A 619 20.37 -24.22 -15.63
C ASN A 619 20.73 -25.25 -16.74
N PRO A 620 21.99 -25.72 -16.83
CA PRO A 620 22.40 -26.64 -17.91
C PRO A 620 21.84 -28.07 -17.72
N ILE A 621 21.33 -28.38 -16.52
CA ILE A 621 20.80 -29.72 -16.17
C ILE A 621 19.31 -29.66 -15.80
N VAL A 622 18.57 -28.70 -16.37
CA VAL A 622 17.16 -28.51 -16.07
C VAL A 622 16.35 -29.79 -16.23
N ALA A 623 15.55 -30.12 -15.21
CA ALA A 623 14.56 -31.17 -15.27
C ALA A 623 13.26 -30.63 -15.88
N GLY A 624 12.85 -31.09 -17.05
CA GLY A 624 11.69 -30.54 -17.75
C GLY A 624 11.14 -31.44 -18.84
N ASN A 625 10.17 -30.94 -19.59
CA ASN A 625 9.37 -31.73 -20.54
C ASN A 625 9.72 -31.44 -22.02
N GLY A 626 10.90 -30.88 -22.28
CA GLY A 626 11.34 -30.57 -23.64
C GLY A 626 10.48 -29.51 -24.34
N GLY A 627 9.78 -28.69 -23.61
CA GLY A 627 8.95 -27.58 -24.10
C GLY A 627 7.50 -27.97 -24.46
N ALA A 628 7.13 -29.27 -24.44
CA ALA A 628 5.75 -29.69 -24.67
C ALA A 628 5.50 -31.14 -24.23
N VAL A 629 4.23 -31.46 -23.95
CA VAL A 629 3.74 -32.82 -23.75
C VAL A 629 2.53 -33.11 -24.64
N SER A 630 2.29 -34.38 -24.95
CA SER A 630 1.06 -34.80 -25.63
C SER A 630 0.13 -35.49 -24.63
N ALA A 631 -1.01 -34.88 -24.35
CA ALA A 631 -2.07 -35.49 -23.54
C ALA A 631 -2.85 -36.51 -24.37
N SER A 632 -2.29 -37.71 -24.52
CA SER A 632 -2.83 -38.81 -25.32
C SER A 632 -3.12 -40.06 -24.47
N GLY A 633 -2.85 -40.02 -23.17
CA GLY A 633 -3.12 -41.09 -22.22
C GLY A 633 -4.60 -41.17 -21.84
N PRO A 634 -4.98 -42.24 -21.10
CA PRO A 634 -6.37 -42.46 -20.66
C PRO A 634 -6.85 -41.35 -19.71
N PRO A 635 -8.17 -41.27 -19.44
CA PRO A 635 -8.73 -40.37 -18.44
C PRO A 635 -8.04 -40.52 -17.08
N LEU A 636 -7.71 -39.38 -16.45
CA LEU A 636 -7.02 -39.33 -15.17
C LEU A 636 -7.43 -38.06 -14.39
N HIS A 637 -7.52 -38.15 -13.06
CA HIS A 637 -7.85 -37.04 -12.17
C HIS A 637 -9.13 -36.28 -12.55
N GLY A 638 -10.14 -36.99 -13.10
CA GLY A 638 -11.40 -36.38 -13.53
C GLY A 638 -11.35 -35.73 -14.92
N PHE A 639 -10.22 -35.72 -15.60
CA PHE A 639 -10.08 -35.22 -16.97
C PHE A 639 -10.06 -36.31 -18.03
N VAL A 640 -10.39 -35.93 -19.27
CA VAL A 640 -10.58 -36.89 -20.40
C VAL A 640 -9.27 -37.43 -20.98
N ALA A 641 -8.17 -36.79 -20.70
CA ALA A 641 -6.85 -37.17 -21.20
C ALA A 641 -5.77 -37.07 -20.10
N SER A 642 -4.62 -37.65 -20.33
CA SER A 642 -3.47 -37.58 -19.43
C SER A 642 -2.15 -37.56 -20.19
N ALA A 643 -1.10 -37.14 -19.51
CA ALA A 643 0.29 -37.29 -19.95
C ALA A 643 1.18 -37.63 -18.74
N ASN A 644 2.29 -38.32 -19.00
CA ASN A 644 3.36 -38.45 -18.04
C ASN A 644 4.27 -37.22 -18.21
N ILE A 645 4.55 -36.53 -17.10
CA ILE A 645 5.37 -35.33 -17.08
C ILE A 645 6.58 -35.48 -16.17
N VAL A 646 7.54 -34.60 -16.33
CA VAL A 646 8.63 -34.35 -15.37
C VAL A 646 8.24 -33.17 -14.49
N ILE A 647 8.32 -33.34 -13.16
CA ILE A 647 8.14 -32.27 -12.20
C ILE A 647 9.48 -32.08 -11.48
N PRO A 648 10.18 -30.96 -11.63
CA PRO A 648 11.46 -30.73 -10.98
C PRO A 648 11.31 -30.67 -9.46
N ALA A 649 12.32 -31.11 -8.74
CA ALA A 649 12.36 -31.07 -7.27
C ALA A 649 12.15 -29.63 -6.73
N ASN A 650 11.36 -29.47 -5.69
CA ASN A 650 10.96 -28.17 -5.11
C ASN A 650 10.55 -27.16 -6.22
N GLY A 651 9.88 -27.62 -7.25
CA GLY A 651 9.68 -26.86 -8.49
C GLY A 651 8.24 -26.72 -8.91
N MET A 652 8.08 -25.96 -10.00
CA MET A 652 6.80 -25.72 -10.65
C MET A 652 6.97 -25.76 -12.17
N VAL A 653 6.02 -26.41 -12.84
CA VAL A 653 5.89 -26.38 -14.30
C VAL A 653 4.47 -25.91 -14.67
N VAL A 654 4.38 -25.16 -15.78
CA VAL A 654 3.11 -24.63 -16.27
C VAL A 654 2.94 -25.04 -17.72
N PHE A 655 1.80 -25.65 -18.02
CA PHE A 655 1.41 -26.03 -19.37
C PHE A 655 0.25 -25.17 -19.84
N ALA A 656 0.33 -24.71 -21.07
CA ALA A 656 -0.77 -24.03 -21.73
C ALA A 656 -1.21 -24.80 -22.96
N ARG A 657 -2.51 -24.79 -23.23
CA ARG A 657 -3.06 -25.38 -24.45
C ARG A 657 -2.60 -24.59 -25.67
N THR A 658 -2.20 -25.27 -26.74
CA THR A 658 -1.81 -24.68 -28.02
C THR A 658 -2.98 -24.48 -28.97
#